data_7e13a754b6127d0138e7def6bc3b0d05
#
_entry.id   7e13a754b6127d0138e7def6bc3b0d05
#
_cell.length_a   1.000
_cell.length_b   1.000
_cell.length_c   1.000
_cell.angle_alpha   90.00
_cell.angle_beta   90.00
_cell.angle_gamma   90.00
#
_symmetry.space_group_name_H-M   'P 1'
#
loop_
_entity.id
_entity.type
_entity.pdbx_description
1 polymer ?
#
loop_
_entity_poly.entity_id
_entity_poly.type
_entity_poly.pdbx_seq_one_letter_code
_entity_poly.pdbx_strand_id
1 'polypeptide(L)'
;MKIFSRYVLKEMIGPTVLGFVFYTSIILMRQLFDMAGLIIKRSLSGAVVGKLLVFILPHIIVLTLPMSLLFGILIAVGRLSSDSEIVAMRALGISTRTIYRPVFLFSFLMFGLNFYLINYVMPESNRQFVALQAELTTSAAENVVKPRVFHTGYANLMIYVDDIDPVTGQWKGVFVADSRADESTDPQTPTQMGALAAAPDEEQLAGLSQQGVGQRLIVAEAGSLALMGASKEIWMNLAGAETHVWDPRRPDRYDLTKNATQRIRLPSSGSTFDPNALGRSLREMDLRELLDAQRRYEQGRSQNDRIARNMARVEIHKKFAIPFACIAFGVLGLPLGITNRRGGKSSGFTLSIAIIVFYYLMINNGEQLATAGKIPAWLGMWGANLILFASGLYLLGRANRDFAARPGGSIFSRAALQIRRLLDRRSRTAAAVVEDEPSALSRFDITFPNILDRYILREFLKVLGLVLLSVAALSLIIDYTDKARDAQEHGVAASTLLRYYRFYIFSVLNWTVPISVLVSTLVTFAMLAKNNEVTAIKSSGVSLYRIGLPVLAVAALMSVFAYLLLDFILPYSSQRLEELKRQIDGKPPVTAADQQKLWYLGKGRYLINFLDYDRDNQRLTQVQVFELHPTEFRMTRRVYANRAEWNGQGWVFRDGWVRSFPDNAPSTYTLIREPLVLNYPETPEDFALEVRLPDQMTYAQLRRYLATLRATGYSADALAVKLYEKTSWPALSIVMALIALPFAFRMGKRGALYGIGLALLLGIIYFIVFGLFTKFGEVGNLPPLLAAWAANILFGLAAGYLFLNVET
;
A
#
# COMPACT_ATOMS: atom_id res chain seq x y z
N MET A 1 -32.97 -23.58 -30.57
CA MET A 1 -31.58 -23.16 -30.43
C MET A 1 -31.42 -21.78 -29.76
N LYS A 2 -32.26 -20.78 -30.07
CA LYS A 2 -32.15 -19.44 -29.43
C LYS A 2 -32.41 -19.45 -27.91
N ILE A 3 -33.39 -20.23 -27.44
CA ILE A 3 -33.77 -20.29 -26.01
C ILE A 3 -32.60 -20.82 -25.16
N PHE A 4 -31.99 -21.90 -25.61
CA PHE A 4 -30.90 -22.54 -24.91
C PHE A 4 -29.64 -21.63 -24.81
N SER A 5 -29.23 -21.02 -25.92
CA SER A 5 -28.09 -20.09 -25.90
C SER A 5 -28.34 -18.89 -24.99
N ARG A 6 -29.60 -18.41 -24.96
CA ARG A 6 -30.02 -17.34 -24.04
C ARG A 6 -29.99 -17.78 -22.58
N TYR A 7 -30.33 -19.04 -22.30
CA TYR A 7 -30.26 -19.60 -20.95
C TYR A 7 -28.83 -19.67 -20.44
N VAL A 8 -27.90 -20.26 -21.22
CA VAL A 8 -26.49 -20.35 -20.84
C VAL A 8 -25.88 -18.95 -20.65
N LEU A 9 -26.18 -18.01 -21.53
CA LEU A 9 -25.71 -16.64 -21.42
C LEU A 9 -26.20 -15.97 -20.11
N LYS A 10 -27.49 -16.12 -19.81
CA LYS A 10 -28.08 -15.57 -18.58
C LYS A 10 -27.44 -16.16 -17.31
N GLU A 11 -27.11 -17.45 -17.33
CA GLU A 11 -26.40 -18.12 -16.24
C GLU A 11 -24.97 -17.62 -16.05
N MET A 12 -24.30 -17.16 -17.09
CA MET A 12 -22.93 -16.64 -17.04
C MET A 12 -22.88 -15.18 -16.57
N ILE A 13 -23.84 -14.34 -16.96
CA ILE A 13 -23.83 -12.91 -16.63
C ILE A 13 -23.75 -12.69 -15.12
N GLY A 14 -24.61 -13.39 -14.37
CA GLY A 14 -24.67 -13.24 -12.92
C GLY A 14 -23.32 -13.46 -12.21
N PRO A 15 -22.71 -14.64 -12.34
CA PRO A 15 -21.40 -14.90 -11.75
C PRO A 15 -20.27 -14.00 -12.30
N THR A 16 -20.32 -13.59 -13.57
CA THR A 16 -19.34 -12.66 -14.15
C THR A 16 -19.42 -11.28 -13.49
N VAL A 17 -20.62 -10.73 -13.35
CA VAL A 17 -20.84 -9.45 -12.64
C VAL A 17 -20.38 -9.55 -11.19
N LEU A 18 -20.64 -10.69 -10.55
CA LEU A 18 -20.13 -10.95 -9.21
C LEU A 18 -18.61 -10.90 -9.13
N GLY A 19 -17.95 -11.67 -9.99
CA GLY A 19 -16.48 -11.67 -10.05
C GLY A 19 -15.93 -10.29 -10.35
N PHE A 20 -16.61 -9.54 -11.24
CA PHE A 20 -16.24 -8.17 -11.58
C PHE A 20 -16.30 -7.24 -10.37
N VAL A 21 -17.41 -7.21 -9.66
CA VAL A 21 -17.58 -6.42 -8.44
C VAL A 21 -16.58 -6.86 -7.39
N PHE A 22 -16.40 -8.16 -7.20
CA PHE A 22 -15.46 -8.72 -6.22
C PHE A 22 -14.00 -8.30 -6.47
N TYR A 23 -13.46 -8.59 -7.66
CA TYR A 23 -12.08 -8.28 -7.97
C TYR A 23 -11.82 -6.76 -8.05
N THR A 24 -12.74 -6.02 -8.65
CA THR A 24 -12.63 -4.56 -8.75
C THR A 24 -12.61 -3.90 -7.38
N SER A 25 -13.47 -4.33 -6.47
CA SER A 25 -13.53 -3.73 -5.13
C SER A 25 -12.30 -4.05 -4.28
N ILE A 26 -11.73 -5.26 -4.41
CA ILE A 26 -10.49 -5.61 -3.69
C ILE A 26 -9.34 -4.72 -4.15
N ILE A 27 -9.17 -4.56 -5.48
CA ILE A 27 -8.10 -3.72 -6.02
C ILE A 27 -8.33 -2.25 -5.67
N LEU A 28 -9.58 -1.77 -5.80
CA LEU A 28 -9.95 -0.41 -5.45
C LEU A 28 -9.68 -0.11 -3.97
N MET A 29 -10.00 -1.06 -3.10
CA MET A 29 -9.77 -0.91 -1.67
C MET A 29 -8.29 -0.83 -1.33
N ARG A 30 -7.46 -1.69 -1.91
CA ARG A 30 -6.00 -1.59 -1.80
C ARG A 30 -5.53 -0.20 -2.26
N GLN A 31 -5.98 0.25 -3.42
CA GLN A 31 -5.60 1.55 -3.97
C GLN A 31 -6.02 2.73 -3.07
N LEU A 32 -7.20 2.63 -2.45
CA LEU A 32 -7.65 3.60 -1.44
C LEU A 32 -6.71 3.64 -0.23
N PHE A 33 -6.24 2.48 0.25
CA PHE A 33 -5.25 2.42 1.33
C PHE A 33 -3.91 3.05 0.94
N ASP A 34 -3.41 2.73 -0.25
CA ASP A 34 -2.16 3.30 -0.76
C ASP A 34 -2.26 4.83 -0.91
N MET A 35 -3.44 5.33 -1.31
CA MET A 35 -3.73 6.76 -1.44
C MET A 35 -4.13 7.44 -0.13
N ALA A 36 -4.53 6.69 0.90
CA ALA A 36 -5.00 7.26 2.17
C ALA A 36 -4.00 8.24 2.78
N GLY A 37 -2.71 7.90 2.70
CA GLY A 37 -1.63 8.79 3.15
C GLY A 37 -1.59 10.14 2.40
N LEU A 38 -1.88 10.16 1.11
CA LEU A 38 -1.96 11.37 0.30
C LEU A 38 -3.23 12.16 0.61
N ILE A 39 -4.38 11.48 0.69
CA ILE A 39 -5.68 12.06 1.04
C ILE A 39 -5.58 12.75 2.40
N ILE A 40 -4.96 12.05 3.35
CA ILE A 40 -4.82 12.45 4.74
C ILE A 40 -3.84 13.63 4.88
N LYS A 41 -2.64 13.53 4.32
CA LYS A 41 -1.62 14.59 4.45
C LYS A 41 -2.05 15.92 3.80
N ARG A 42 -2.94 15.88 2.81
CA ARG A 42 -3.30 17.03 1.98
C ARG A 42 -4.70 17.58 2.21
N SER A 43 -5.45 17.07 3.17
CA SER A 43 -6.82 17.52 3.50
C SER A 43 -7.72 17.64 2.26
N LEU A 44 -7.66 16.65 1.35
CA LEU A 44 -8.38 16.69 0.08
C LEU A 44 -9.89 16.68 0.31
N SER A 45 -10.62 17.52 -0.43
CA SER A 45 -12.08 17.49 -0.39
C SER A 45 -12.61 16.14 -0.93
N GLY A 46 -13.77 15.70 -0.44
CA GLY A 46 -14.40 14.45 -0.91
C GLY A 46 -14.63 14.42 -2.42
N ALA A 47 -14.86 15.58 -3.04
CA ALA A 47 -15.02 15.71 -4.49
C ALA A 47 -13.72 15.39 -5.24
N VAL A 48 -12.57 15.82 -4.73
CA VAL A 48 -11.26 15.52 -5.32
C VAL A 48 -10.93 14.04 -5.18
N VAL A 49 -11.20 13.44 -4.01
CA VAL A 49 -11.06 12.00 -3.78
C VAL A 49 -11.93 11.22 -4.75
N GLY A 50 -13.20 11.63 -4.93
CA GLY A 50 -14.10 11.04 -5.91
C GLY A 50 -13.57 11.10 -7.34
N LYS A 51 -13.00 12.24 -7.78
CA LYS A 51 -12.36 12.35 -9.10
C LYS A 51 -11.16 11.42 -9.26
N LEU A 52 -10.28 11.33 -8.24
CA LEU A 52 -9.15 10.42 -8.26
C LEU A 52 -9.60 8.96 -8.40
N LEU A 53 -10.66 8.56 -7.69
CA LEU A 53 -11.23 7.21 -7.80
C LEU A 53 -11.81 6.94 -9.18
N VAL A 54 -12.54 7.90 -9.78
CA VAL A 54 -13.10 7.75 -11.13
C VAL A 54 -12.00 7.61 -12.17
N PHE A 55 -10.90 8.35 -12.04
CA PHE A 55 -9.80 8.28 -13.00
C PHE A 55 -8.96 7.02 -12.88
N ILE A 56 -8.85 6.40 -11.71
CA ILE A 56 -8.12 5.14 -11.53
C ILE A 56 -8.97 3.91 -11.91
N LEU A 57 -10.29 4.04 -11.89
CA LEU A 57 -11.23 2.94 -12.12
C LEU A 57 -11.04 2.22 -13.47
N PRO A 58 -10.83 2.89 -14.63
CA PRO A 58 -10.61 2.21 -15.90
C PRO A 58 -9.39 1.30 -15.90
N HIS A 59 -8.30 1.70 -15.25
CA HIS A 59 -7.12 0.86 -15.08
C HIS A 59 -7.44 -0.44 -14.33
N ILE A 60 -8.21 -0.35 -13.25
CA ILE A 60 -8.64 -1.50 -12.47
C ILE A 60 -9.57 -2.39 -13.29
N ILE A 61 -10.53 -1.81 -14.02
CA ILE A 61 -11.51 -2.55 -14.83
C ILE A 61 -10.83 -3.37 -15.93
N VAL A 62 -9.84 -2.80 -16.61
CA VAL A 62 -9.08 -3.51 -17.66
C VAL A 62 -8.46 -4.80 -17.12
N LEU A 63 -7.95 -4.79 -15.90
CA LEU A 63 -7.36 -5.97 -15.25
C LEU A 63 -8.42 -6.96 -14.74
N THR A 64 -9.50 -6.46 -14.17
CA THR A 64 -10.51 -7.31 -13.50
C THR A 64 -11.50 -7.96 -14.46
N LEU A 65 -11.69 -7.40 -15.64
CA LEU A 65 -12.66 -7.88 -16.61
C LEU A 65 -12.34 -9.30 -17.15
N PRO A 66 -11.10 -9.64 -17.58
CA PRO A 66 -10.75 -11.01 -17.91
C PRO A 66 -10.86 -11.98 -16.74
N MET A 67 -10.44 -11.53 -15.52
CA MET A 67 -10.56 -12.35 -14.30
C MET A 67 -12.02 -12.72 -14.01
N SER A 68 -12.91 -11.72 -14.08
CA SER A 68 -14.33 -11.89 -13.82
C SER A 68 -15.01 -12.80 -14.84
N LEU A 69 -14.58 -12.72 -16.09
CA LEU A 69 -15.09 -13.58 -17.16
C LEU A 69 -14.73 -15.04 -16.89
N LEU A 70 -13.46 -15.34 -16.58
CA LEU A 70 -13.03 -16.70 -16.26
C LEU A 70 -13.80 -17.26 -15.06
N PHE A 71 -13.91 -16.48 -14.01
CA PHE A 71 -14.68 -16.81 -12.82
C PHE A 71 -16.13 -17.12 -13.17
N GLY A 72 -16.78 -16.25 -13.98
CA GLY A 72 -18.15 -16.40 -14.41
C GLY A 72 -18.39 -17.68 -15.22
N ILE A 73 -17.49 -17.96 -16.15
CA ILE A 73 -17.56 -19.19 -16.97
C ILE A 73 -17.42 -20.43 -16.10
N LEU A 74 -16.41 -20.49 -15.24
CA LEU A 74 -16.13 -21.66 -14.41
C LEU A 74 -17.28 -21.95 -13.43
N ILE A 75 -17.87 -20.94 -12.83
CA ILE A 75 -19.02 -21.11 -11.92
C ILE A 75 -20.28 -21.49 -12.68
N ALA A 76 -20.60 -20.80 -13.76
CA ALA A 76 -21.82 -21.08 -14.51
C ALA A 76 -21.80 -22.47 -15.16
N VAL A 77 -20.70 -22.79 -15.86
CA VAL A 77 -20.56 -24.07 -16.54
C VAL A 77 -20.38 -25.19 -15.51
N GLY A 78 -19.64 -24.95 -14.41
CA GLY A 78 -19.51 -25.89 -13.31
C GLY A 78 -20.85 -26.23 -12.66
N ARG A 79 -21.74 -25.24 -12.49
CA ARG A 79 -23.11 -25.44 -12.02
C ARG A 79 -23.93 -26.30 -12.99
N LEU A 80 -23.97 -25.93 -14.25
CA LEU A 80 -24.67 -26.69 -15.28
C LEU A 80 -24.17 -28.13 -15.39
N SER A 81 -22.87 -28.34 -15.12
CA SER A 81 -22.27 -29.68 -15.09
C SER A 81 -22.63 -30.48 -13.83
N SER A 82 -22.61 -29.83 -12.64
CA SER A 82 -22.94 -30.47 -11.35
C SER A 82 -24.43 -30.82 -11.26
N ASP A 83 -25.30 -29.97 -11.80
CA ASP A 83 -26.75 -30.18 -11.86
C ASP A 83 -27.14 -31.17 -12.98
N SER A 84 -26.13 -31.82 -13.64
CA SER A 84 -26.31 -32.79 -14.75
C SER A 84 -27.03 -32.24 -15.97
N GLU A 85 -27.27 -30.93 -16.07
CA GLU A 85 -27.98 -30.29 -17.19
C GLU A 85 -27.22 -30.50 -18.51
N ILE A 86 -25.86 -30.38 -18.51
CA ILE A 86 -25.04 -30.63 -19.70
C ILE A 86 -25.16 -32.08 -20.17
N VAL A 87 -25.31 -33.05 -19.25
CA VAL A 87 -25.50 -34.45 -19.58
C VAL A 87 -26.87 -34.68 -20.20
N ALA A 88 -27.93 -34.12 -19.59
CA ALA A 88 -29.30 -34.16 -20.10
C ALA A 88 -29.42 -33.54 -21.51
N MET A 89 -28.79 -32.42 -21.75
CA MET A 89 -28.78 -31.76 -23.06
C MET A 89 -28.13 -32.64 -24.14
N ARG A 90 -27.02 -33.31 -23.80
CA ARG A 90 -26.34 -34.25 -24.70
C ARG A 90 -27.16 -35.50 -24.96
N ALA A 91 -27.84 -36.02 -23.93
CA ALA A 91 -28.78 -37.13 -24.10
C ALA A 91 -29.93 -36.82 -25.06
N LEU A 92 -30.33 -35.52 -25.11
CA LEU A 92 -31.31 -35.03 -26.07
C LEU A 92 -30.71 -34.72 -27.48
N GLY A 93 -29.46 -35.10 -27.75
CA GLY A 93 -28.80 -34.93 -29.03
C GLY A 93 -28.27 -33.50 -29.30
N ILE A 94 -28.28 -32.62 -28.28
CA ILE A 94 -27.72 -31.27 -28.44
C ILE A 94 -26.18 -31.36 -28.52
N SER A 95 -25.62 -30.93 -29.66
CA SER A 95 -24.19 -30.98 -29.87
C SER A 95 -23.43 -30.05 -28.89
N THR A 96 -22.24 -30.47 -28.48
CA THR A 96 -21.34 -29.67 -27.62
C THR A 96 -21.05 -28.28 -28.23
N ARG A 97 -20.99 -28.19 -29.55
CA ARG A 97 -20.79 -26.92 -30.28
C ARG A 97 -21.89 -25.89 -29.98
N THR A 98 -23.10 -26.34 -29.66
CA THR A 98 -24.21 -25.45 -29.33
C THR A 98 -24.03 -24.83 -27.92
N ILE A 99 -23.38 -25.56 -27.00
CA ILE A 99 -23.04 -25.07 -25.66
C ILE A 99 -21.88 -24.06 -25.75
N TYR A 100 -20.94 -24.26 -26.65
CA TYR A 100 -19.76 -23.40 -26.84
C TYR A 100 -20.09 -22.02 -27.39
N ARG A 101 -21.04 -21.96 -28.34
CA ARG A 101 -21.40 -20.71 -29.06
C ARG A 101 -21.70 -19.54 -28.13
N PRO A 102 -22.57 -19.64 -27.10
CA PRO A 102 -22.86 -18.52 -26.20
C PRO A 102 -21.65 -18.11 -25.35
N VAL A 103 -20.80 -19.05 -24.96
CA VAL A 103 -19.58 -18.77 -24.18
C VAL A 103 -18.59 -17.98 -25.02
N PHE A 104 -18.35 -18.41 -26.28
CA PHE A 104 -17.48 -17.68 -27.21
C PHE A 104 -18.00 -16.30 -27.55
N LEU A 105 -19.30 -16.17 -27.80
CA LEU A 105 -19.91 -14.88 -28.09
C LEU A 105 -19.74 -13.91 -26.91
N PHE A 106 -19.94 -14.41 -25.70
CA PHE A 106 -19.76 -13.60 -24.48
C PHE A 106 -18.29 -13.22 -24.28
N SER A 107 -17.37 -14.16 -24.48
CA SER A 107 -15.93 -13.91 -24.38
C SER A 107 -15.46 -12.90 -25.44
N PHE A 108 -16.02 -12.96 -26.67
CA PHE A 108 -15.73 -12.01 -27.71
C PHE A 108 -16.28 -10.62 -27.42
N LEU A 109 -17.46 -10.54 -26.83
CA LEU A 109 -18.05 -9.27 -26.39
C LEU A 109 -17.15 -8.63 -25.29
N MET A 110 -16.71 -9.43 -24.32
CA MET A 110 -15.82 -8.96 -23.25
C MET A 110 -14.43 -8.57 -23.77
N PHE A 111 -13.93 -9.29 -24.78
CA PHE A 111 -12.71 -8.90 -25.52
C PHE A 111 -12.88 -7.50 -26.15
N GLY A 112 -13.97 -7.27 -26.89
CA GLY A 112 -14.24 -5.98 -27.53
C GLY A 112 -14.37 -4.83 -26.52
N LEU A 113 -15.09 -5.09 -25.41
CA LEU A 113 -15.21 -4.12 -24.32
C LEU A 113 -13.85 -3.80 -23.69
N ASN A 114 -13.06 -4.82 -23.37
CA ASN A 114 -11.74 -4.62 -22.77
C ASN A 114 -10.76 -3.94 -23.74
N PHE A 115 -10.83 -4.28 -25.03
CA PHE A 115 -10.05 -3.63 -26.07
C PHE A 115 -10.37 -2.13 -26.19
N TYR A 116 -11.65 -1.77 -26.11
CA TYR A 116 -12.08 -0.38 -26.10
C TYR A 116 -11.57 0.36 -24.85
N LEU A 117 -11.69 -0.26 -23.67
CA LEU A 117 -11.24 0.34 -22.41
C LEU A 117 -9.74 0.62 -22.40
N ILE A 118 -8.90 -0.35 -22.81
CA ILE A 118 -7.44 -0.20 -22.75
C ILE A 118 -6.87 0.75 -23.80
N ASN A 119 -7.53 0.89 -24.95
CA ASN A 119 -7.03 1.73 -26.04
C ASN A 119 -7.55 3.16 -26.02
N TYR A 120 -8.75 3.40 -25.47
CA TYR A 120 -9.41 4.72 -25.54
C TYR A 120 -9.65 5.31 -24.15
N VAL A 121 -10.26 4.55 -23.24
CA VAL A 121 -10.69 5.10 -21.94
C VAL A 121 -9.52 5.21 -20.96
N MET A 122 -8.69 4.18 -20.86
CA MET A 122 -7.58 4.12 -19.92
C MET A 122 -6.51 5.19 -20.16
N PRO A 123 -6.04 5.47 -21.41
CA PRO A 123 -5.06 6.52 -21.64
C PRO A 123 -5.56 7.91 -21.21
N GLU A 124 -6.81 8.24 -21.56
CA GLU A 124 -7.42 9.51 -21.19
C GLU A 124 -7.58 9.65 -19.67
N SER A 125 -8.06 8.60 -18.99
CA SER A 125 -8.19 8.60 -17.53
C SER A 125 -6.84 8.73 -16.84
N ASN A 126 -5.79 8.08 -17.34
CA ASN A 126 -4.45 8.21 -16.78
C ASN A 126 -3.89 9.64 -16.96
N ARG A 127 -4.14 10.29 -18.11
CA ARG A 127 -3.75 11.70 -18.33
C ARG A 127 -4.40 12.61 -17.29
N GLN A 128 -5.70 12.44 -17.08
CA GLN A 128 -6.44 13.25 -16.11
C GLN A 128 -6.02 12.95 -14.66
N PHE A 129 -5.69 11.69 -14.36
CA PHE A 129 -5.16 11.30 -13.05
C PHE A 129 -3.82 11.97 -12.76
N VAL A 130 -2.87 11.92 -13.70
CA VAL A 130 -1.54 12.54 -13.55
C VAL A 130 -1.66 14.06 -13.48
N ALA A 131 -2.51 14.69 -14.30
CA ALA A 131 -2.77 16.13 -14.25
C ALA A 131 -3.33 16.55 -12.88
N LEU A 132 -4.33 15.80 -12.36
CA LEU A 132 -4.90 16.08 -11.03
C LEU A 132 -3.87 15.85 -9.93
N GLN A 133 -3.06 14.80 -10.03
CA GLN A 133 -1.99 14.53 -9.06
C GLN A 133 -0.93 15.65 -9.08
N ALA A 134 -0.57 16.17 -10.24
CA ALA A 134 0.32 17.32 -10.38
C ALA A 134 -0.27 18.59 -9.74
N GLU A 135 -1.55 18.87 -10.00
CA GLU A 135 -2.26 19.99 -9.38
C GLU A 135 -2.28 19.88 -7.85
N LEU A 136 -2.56 18.71 -7.33
CA LEU A 136 -2.54 18.44 -5.90
C LEU A 136 -1.13 18.55 -5.31
N THR A 137 -0.10 18.21 -6.06
CA THR A 137 1.29 18.33 -5.59
C THR A 137 1.72 19.78 -5.48
N THR A 138 1.28 20.64 -6.40
CA THR A 138 1.56 22.08 -6.37
C THR A 138 0.78 22.79 -5.27
N SER A 139 -0.50 22.50 -5.09
CA SER A 139 -1.34 23.13 -4.03
C SER A 139 -0.94 22.68 -2.62
N ALA A 140 -0.29 21.55 -2.47
CA ALA A 140 0.09 21.01 -1.16
C ALA A 140 1.40 21.58 -0.62
N ALA A 141 2.22 22.22 -1.43
CA ALA A 141 3.43 22.86 -0.96
C ALA A 141 3.14 23.96 0.09
N GLU A 142 1.99 24.63 -0.03
CA GLU A 142 1.57 25.66 0.92
C GLU A 142 1.15 25.10 2.29
N ASN A 143 0.64 23.85 2.35
CA ASN A 143 0.09 23.26 3.58
C ASN A 143 1.00 22.22 4.27
N VAL A 144 2.21 21.97 3.75
CA VAL A 144 3.09 20.90 4.26
C VAL A 144 3.90 21.33 5.49
N VAL A 145 4.20 22.61 5.63
CA VAL A 145 5.05 23.11 6.71
C VAL A 145 4.21 23.33 7.96
N LYS A 146 4.51 22.57 9.02
CA LYS A 146 3.89 22.74 10.34
C LYS A 146 4.83 23.51 11.26
N PRO A 147 4.33 24.38 12.16
CA PRO A 147 5.18 25.07 13.12
C PRO A 147 5.86 24.08 14.08
N ARG A 148 7.08 24.39 14.45
CA ARG A 148 7.93 23.64 15.40
C ARG A 148 8.23 22.20 15.01
N VAL A 149 8.23 21.91 13.70
CA VAL A 149 8.59 20.63 13.13
C VAL A 149 9.72 20.78 12.12
N PHE A 150 10.71 19.88 12.18
CA PHE A 150 11.77 19.83 11.17
C PHE A 150 11.27 19.14 9.91
N HIS A 151 11.23 19.88 8.82
CA HIS A 151 10.83 19.36 7.51
C HIS A 151 12.06 18.95 6.72
N THR A 152 12.31 17.64 6.67
CA THR A 152 13.42 17.01 5.92
C THR A 152 12.94 16.32 4.64
N GLY A 153 11.74 16.65 4.17
CA GLY A 153 11.13 16.05 2.97
C GLY A 153 11.78 16.43 1.64
N TYR A 154 12.69 17.37 1.65
CA TYR A 154 13.46 17.80 0.49
C TYR A 154 14.90 17.27 0.60
N ALA A 155 15.43 16.71 -0.50
CA ALA A 155 16.80 16.18 -0.49
C ALA A 155 17.81 17.28 -0.15
N ASN A 156 18.64 17.04 0.86
CA ASN A 156 19.69 17.96 1.33
C ASN A 156 19.20 19.34 1.78
N LEU A 157 17.93 19.47 2.12
CA LEU A 157 17.32 20.71 2.61
C LEU A 157 16.47 20.40 3.84
N MET A 158 16.73 21.09 4.95
CA MET A 158 15.91 21.03 6.15
C MET A 158 15.30 22.42 6.40
N ILE A 159 14.01 22.46 6.65
CA ILE A 159 13.25 23.68 6.95
C ILE A 159 12.62 23.52 8.33
N TYR A 160 12.78 24.54 9.16
CA TYR A 160 12.10 24.69 10.45
C TYR A 160 11.40 26.04 10.50
N VAL A 161 10.17 26.07 10.98
CA VAL A 161 9.37 27.28 11.16
C VAL A 161 8.88 27.32 12.60
N ASP A 162 9.11 28.42 13.32
CA ASP A 162 8.72 28.55 14.72
C ASP A 162 7.21 28.71 14.88
N ASP A 163 6.59 29.60 14.07
CA ASP A 163 5.14 29.82 14.13
C ASP A 163 4.60 30.16 12.72
N ILE A 164 3.32 29.88 12.52
CA ILE A 164 2.60 30.18 11.27
C ILE A 164 1.33 30.94 11.63
N ASP A 165 1.18 32.13 11.10
CA ASP A 165 -0.04 32.91 11.26
C ASP A 165 -1.24 32.20 10.61
N PRO A 166 -2.26 31.81 11.37
CA PRO A 166 -3.38 31.02 10.85
C PRO A 166 -4.27 31.81 9.88
N VAL A 167 -4.19 33.15 9.85
CA VAL A 167 -5.02 34.00 8.99
C VAL A 167 -4.32 34.31 7.68
N THR A 168 -3.03 34.69 7.76
CA THR A 168 -2.25 35.12 6.59
C THR A 168 -1.43 34.01 5.95
N GLY A 169 -1.23 32.87 6.65
CA GLY A 169 -0.36 31.81 6.21
C GLY A 169 1.14 32.17 6.23
N GLN A 170 1.51 33.35 6.72
CA GLN A 170 2.91 33.78 6.81
C GLN A 170 3.64 33.00 7.91
N TRP A 171 4.85 32.61 7.60
CA TRP A 171 5.76 31.96 8.54
C TRP A 171 6.48 33.01 9.38
N LYS A 172 6.63 32.73 10.65
CA LYS A 172 7.42 33.53 11.60
C LYS A 172 8.55 32.68 12.12
N GLY A 173 9.77 33.22 12.07
CA GLY A 173 10.98 32.53 12.53
C GLY A 173 11.29 31.29 11.67
N VAL A 174 12.03 31.50 10.58
CA VAL A 174 12.37 30.44 9.62
C VAL A 174 13.85 30.11 9.73
N PHE A 175 14.17 28.83 9.89
CA PHE A 175 15.52 28.31 9.87
C PHE A 175 15.65 27.26 8.75
N VAL A 176 16.62 27.46 7.87
CA VAL A 176 16.87 26.59 6.72
C VAL A 176 18.31 26.14 6.73
N ALA A 177 18.50 24.81 6.72
CA ALA A 177 19.82 24.23 6.47
C ALA A 177 19.85 23.64 5.06
N ASP A 178 20.66 24.27 4.19
CA ASP A 178 20.79 23.90 2.79
C ASP A 178 22.18 23.30 2.54
N SER A 179 22.24 22.03 2.20
CA SER A 179 23.47 21.27 1.90
C SER A 179 23.55 20.90 0.41
N ARG A 180 22.81 21.60 -0.47
CA ARG A 180 22.84 21.38 -1.91
C ARG A 180 24.04 22.10 -2.53
N ALA A 181 24.59 21.57 -3.62
CA ALA A 181 25.56 22.29 -4.43
C ALA A 181 24.87 23.47 -5.15
N ASP A 182 25.60 24.52 -5.46
CA ASP A 182 25.19 25.89 -5.82
C ASP A 182 24.25 26.10 -7.04
N GLU A 183 23.44 25.15 -7.45
CA GLU A 183 22.49 25.34 -8.57
C GLU A 183 21.18 26.09 -8.22
N SER A 184 21.01 26.58 -7.00
CA SER A 184 19.71 27.01 -6.49
C SER A 184 19.52 28.51 -6.31
N THR A 185 20.45 29.35 -6.76
CA THR A 185 20.35 30.80 -6.63
C THR A 185 19.90 31.46 -7.94
N ASP A 186 18.97 32.42 -7.87
CA ASP A 186 18.48 33.21 -8.98
C ASP A 186 19.65 33.81 -9.78
N PRO A 187 19.71 33.70 -11.12
CA PRO A 187 20.80 34.24 -11.96
C PRO A 187 20.99 35.75 -11.86
N GLN A 188 20.12 36.44 -11.19
CA GLN A 188 20.18 37.93 -11.04
C GLN A 188 20.96 38.41 -9.82
N THR A 189 21.46 37.53 -8.95
CA THR A 189 22.34 37.93 -7.86
C THR A 189 23.80 37.64 -8.28
N PRO A 190 24.66 38.65 -8.46
CA PRO A 190 26.04 38.44 -8.88
C PRO A 190 26.81 37.76 -7.77
N THR A 191 27.03 36.45 -7.91
CA THR A 191 27.97 35.71 -7.07
C THR A 191 29.39 35.99 -7.57
N GLN A 192 30.07 36.94 -6.93
CA GLN A 192 31.51 37.08 -7.11
C GLN A 192 32.21 35.90 -6.45
N MET A 193 32.32 34.81 -7.18
CA MET A 193 33.29 33.75 -6.91
C MET A 193 33.98 33.43 -8.23
N GLY A 194 34.84 34.37 -8.66
CA GLY A 194 35.76 34.13 -9.76
C GLY A 194 37.03 33.45 -9.26
N ALA A 195 37.35 32.39 -9.95
CA ALA A 195 38.70 31.86 -10.21
C ALA A 195 39.56 31.43 -9.03
N LEU A 196 39.56 30.12 -8.78
CA LEU A 196 40.81 29.38 -8.55
C LEU A 196 40.64 27.96 -9.11
N ALA A 197 41.03 27.81 -10.35
CA ALA A 197 41.13 26.55 -11.05
C ALA A 197 42.44 25.83 -10.65
N ALA A 198 42.33 24.62 -10.20
CA ALA A 198 43.22 23.49 -10.50
C ALA A 198 42.46 22.22 -10.22
N ALA A 199 42.23 21.42 -11.25
CA ALA A 199 41.50 20.15 -11.17
C ALA A 199 42.31 19.15 -10.32
N PRO A 200 41.69 18.51 -9.31
CA PRO A 200 42.29 17.34 -8.67
C PRO A 200 41.82 16.06 -9.38
N ASP A 201 42.66 15.03 -9.35
CA ASP A 201 42.48 13.74 -9.99
C ASP A 201 41.21 12.99 -9.53
N GLU A 202 40.61 12.24 -10.46
CA GLU A 202 39.30 11.53 -10.27
C GLU A 202 39.29 10.51 -9.10
N GLU A 203 40.44 9.98 -8.69
CA GLU A 203 40.49 9.03 -7.56
C GLU A 203 40.42 9.72 -6.19
N GLN A 204 40.69 11.01 -6.09
CA GLN A 204 40.50 11.81 -4.88
C GLN A 204 39.06 12.32 -4.75
N LEU A 205 38.31 12.40 -5.83
CA LEU A 205 36.90 12.81 -5.85
C LEU A 205 35.95 11.74 -5.32
N ALA A 206 36.27 10.46 -5.47
CA ALA A 206 35.43 9.36 -4.96
C ALA A 206 35.42 9.24 -3.43
N GLY A 207 36.53 9.66 -2.76
CA GLY A 207 36.59 9.71 -1.29
C GLY A 207 36.06 11.01 -0.67
N LEU A 208 35.84 12.05 -1.48
CA LEU A 208 35.45 13.39 -1.05
C LEU A 208 33.93 13.68 -1.21
N SER A 209 33.22 12.82 -1.90
CA SER A 209 31.76 12.97 -2.11
C SER A 209 30.92 12.73 -0.85
N GLN A 210 31.53 12.29 0.26
CA GLN A 210 30.84 12.10 1.55
C GLN A 210 31.18 13.15 2.61
N GLN A 211 32.10 14.08 2.39
CA GLN A 211 32.47 15.07 3.39
C GLN A 211 32.57 16.49 2.78
N GLY A 212 31.54 17.30 2.98
CA GLY A 212 31.69 18.74 3.05
C GLY A 212 31.57 19.54 1.77
N VAL A 213 30.44 19.45 1.08
CA VAL A 213 29.94 20.60 0.30
C VAL A 213 29.49 21.67 1.30
N GLY A 214 29.87 22.95 1.09
CA GLY A 214 29.64 24.05 2.02
C GLY A 214 28.18 24.08 2.50
N GLN A 215 27.96 23.94 3.78
CA GLN A 215 26.62 24.04 4.37
C GLN A 215 26.24 25.49 4.43
N ARG A 216 25.11 25.84 3.87
CA ARG A 216 24.50 27.16 3.97
C ARG A 216 23.36 27.11 4.95
N LEU A 217 23.41 27.95 5.97
CA LEU A 217 22.33 28.15 6.92
C LEU A 217 21.67 29.49 6.66
N ILE A 218 20.37 29.52 6.67
CA ILE A 218 19.60 30.75 6.48
C ILE A 218 18.64 30.87 7.65
N VAL A 219 18.71 31.99 8.33
CA VAL A 219 17.79 32.36 9.42
C VAL A 219 17.03 33.58 8.97
N ALA A 220 15.70 33.54 9.04
CA ALA A 220 14.87 34.65 8.58
C ALA A 220 13.75 34.96 9.56
N GLU A 221 13.38 36.23 9.67
CA GLU A 221 12.30 36.68 10.55
C GLU A 221 10.94 36.19 10.07
N ALA A 222 10.72 36.22 8.74
CA ALA A 222 9.48 35.80 8.13
C ALA A 222 9.72 35.07 6.81
N GLY A 223 8.75 34.23 6.42
CA GLY A 223 8.79 33.50 5.16
C GLY A 223 7.41 33.22 4.59
N SER A 224 7.39 32.88 3.30
CA SER A 224 6.19 32.43 2.62
C SER A 224 6.57 31.54 1.44
N LEU A 225 5.66 30.66 1.02
CA LEU A 225 5.81 29.91 -0.21
C LEU A 225 5.09 30.64 -1.35
N ALA A 226 5.71 30.64 -2.52
CA ALA A 226 5.12 31.19 -3.74
C ALA A 226 5.35 30.24 -4.91
N LEU A 227 4.33 30.09 -5.75
CA LEU A 227 4.43 29.39 -7.03
C LEU A 227 4.81 30.41 -8.10
N MET A 228 5.92 30.19 -8.78
CA MET A 228 6.42 31.09 -9.82
C MET A 228 6.54 30.41 -11.18
N GLY A 229 6.21 31.17 -12.22
CA GLY A 229 6.40 30.78 -13.62
C GLY A 229 5.35 29.80 -14.18
N ALA A 230 5.42 29.60 -15.50
CA ALA A 230 4.58 28.63 -16.22
C ALA A 230 4.88 27.17 -15.81
N SER A 231 6.06 26.91 -15.29
CA SER A 231 6.51 25.63 -14.75
C SER A 231 5.99 25.33 -13.34
N LYS A 232 5.26 26.26 -12.70
CA LYS A 232 4.74 26.13 -11.32
C LYS A 232 5.83 25.71 -10.31
N GLU A 233 7.01 26.30 -10.41
CA GLU A 233 8.10 26.06 -9.47
C GLU A 233 7.76 26.62 -8.09
N ILE A 234 8.12 25.88 -7.06
CA ILE A 234 7.88 26.29 -5.68
C ILE A 234 9.10 27.09 -5.21
N TRP A 235 8.85 28.35 -4.85
CA TRP A 235 9.85 29.26 -4.31
C TRP A 235 9.51 29.61 -2.87
N MET A 236 10.52 29.59 -2.03
CA MET A 236 10.43 30.07 -0.66
C MET A 236 10.96 31.50 -0.62
N ASN A 237 10.10 32.47 -0.29
CA ASN A 237 10.47 33.85 -0.10
C ASN A 237 10.74 34.08 1.38
N LEU A 238 11.90 34.58 1.71
CA LEU A 238 12.35 34.84 3.08
C LEU A 238 12.56 36.36 3.23
N ALA A 239 12.06 36.96 4.31
CA ALA A 239 12.24 38.35 4.65
C ALA A 239 13.14 38.48 5.89
N GLY A 240 14.02 39.47 5.89
CA GLY A 240 15.01 39.63 6.96
C GLY A 240 15.94 38.44 7.07
N ALA A 241 16.48 37.93 5.95
CA ALA A 241 17.26 36.71 5.91
C ALA A 241 18.75 36.97 6.19
N GLU A 242 19.28 36.27 7.17
CA GLU A 242 20.72 36.15 7.45
C GLU A 242 21.23 34.83 6.89
N THR A 243 22.13 34.90 5.90
CA THR A 243 22.73 33.70 5.27
C THR A 243 24.14 33.53 5.84
N HIS A 244 24.36 32.39 6.44
CA HIS A 244 25.59 31.95 7.04
C HIS A 244 26.24 30.89 6.16
N VAL A 245 27.41 31.18 5.59
CA VAL A 245 28.19 30.25 4.75
C VAL A 245 29.53 30.01 5.40
N TRP A 246 29.95 28.77 5.48
CA TRP A 246 31.26 28.42 6.00
C TRP A 246 31.83 27.20 5.28
N ASP A 247 33.17 27.14 5.25
CA ASP A 247 33.88 25.96 4.77
C ASP A 247 34.21 25.06 5.98
N PRO A 248 33.71 23.82 6.01
CA PRO A 248 34.04 22.85 7.10
C PRO A 248 35.52 22.61 7.26
N ARG A 249 36.33 22.78 6.20
CA ARG A 249 37.80 22.64 6.22
C ARG A 249 38.52 23.85 6.78
N ARG A 250 37.86 25.02 6.73
CA ARG A 250 38.41 26.30 7.21
C ARG A 250 37.36 27.05 8.00
N PRO A 251 37.01 26.57 9.20
CA PRO A 251 35.96 27.13 10.01
C PRO A 251 36.22 28.58 10.50
N ASP A 252 37.46 29.05 10.37
CA ASP A 252 37.86 30.44 10.57
C ASP A 252 37.25 31.39 9.53
N ARG A 253 37.07 30.90 8.27
CA ARG A 253 36.42 31.66 7.21
C ARG A 253 34.91 31.48 7.32
N TYR A 254 34.24 32.58 7.51
CA TYR A 254 32.79 32.61 7.72
C TYR A 254 32.23 33.84 7.07
N ASP A 255 31.29 33.64 6.14
CA ASP A 255 30.62 34.72 5.44
C ASP A 255 29.19 34.87 5.98
N LEU A 256 28.87 36.07 6.44
CA LEU A 256 27.53 36.42 6.90
C LEU A 256 26.98 37.48 5.95
N THR A 257 25.92 37.13 5.24
CA THR A 257 25.23 38.04 4.33
C THR A 257 23.84 38.31 4.88
N LYS A 258 23.49 39.58 5.01
CA LYS A 258 22.15 40.02 5.41
C LYS A 258 21.39 40.52 4.18
N ASN A 259 20.26 39.91 3.90
CA ASN A 259 19.40 40.24 2.78
C ASN A 259 18.03 40.66 3.27
N ALA A 260 17.52 41.80 2.79
CA ALA A 260 16.14 42.19 3.12
C ALA A 260 15.11 41.15 2.63
N THR A 261 15.37 40.58 1.46
CA THR A 261 14.56 39.49 0.89
C THR A 261 15.47 38.50 0.20
N GLN A 262 15.21 37.21 0.38
CA GLN A 262 15.93 36.11 -0.28
C GLN A 262 14.94 35.10 -0.81
N ARG A 263 15.18 34.62 -2.02
CA ARG A 263 14.37 33.58 -2.65
C ARG A 263 15.17 32.29 -2.78
N ILE A 264 14.54 31.19 -2.40
CA ILE A 264 15.14 29.86 -2.50
C ILE A 264 14.20 28.96 -3.28
N ARG A 265 14.71 28.38 -4.35
CA ARG A 265 13.98 27.36 -5.10
C ARG A 265 13.93 26.08 -4.29
N LEU A 266 12.73 25.59 -4.03
CA LEU A 266 12.56 24.29 -3.41
C LEU A 266 12.62 23.20 -4.49
N PRO A 267 13.44 22.16 -4.29
CA PRO A 267 13.41 21.03 -5.21
C PRO A 267 12.03 20.37 -5.10
N SER A 268 11.43 20.05 -6.22
CA SER A 268 10.23 19.24 -6.23
C SER A 268 10.50 17.95 -5.48
N SER A 269 9.78 17.70 -4.38
CA SER A 269 10.05 16.63 -3.44
C SER A 269 10.06 15.27 -4.12
N GLY A 270 11.23 14.67 -4.20
CA GLY A 270 11.44 13.21 -4.16
C GLY A 270 10.97 12.33 -5.30
N SER A 271 10.55 12.86 -6.40
CA SER A 271 10.62 12.25 -7.73
C SER A 271 10.83 13.40 -8.69
N THR A 272 11.74 13.24 -9.61
CA THR A 272 11.96 14.13 -10.75
C THR A 272 10.63 14.39 -11.48
N PHE A 273 9.79 15.25 -10.85
CA PHE A 273 8.62 15.79 -11.48
C PHE A 273 9.08 17.02 -12.26
N ASP A 274 9.86 16.78 -13.30
CA ASP A 274 10.00 17.71 -14.40
C ASP A 274 8.73 17.54 -15.24
N PRO A 275 7.81 18.52 -15.29
CA PRO A 275 6.66 18.45 -16.18
C PRO A 275 7.07 18.37 -17.65
N ASN A 276 8.30 18.70 -18.01
CA ASN A 276 8.89 18.57 -19.32
C ASN A 276 9.78 17.32 -19.47
N ALA A 277 10.35 16.78 -18.37
CA ALA A 277 10.96 15.46 -18.33
C ALA A 277 9.92 14.32 -18.16
N LEU A 278 8.67 14.65 -17.85
CA LEU A 278 7.52 13.78 -18.11
C LEU A 278 7.29 13.71 -19.62
N GLY A 279 8.22 13.13 -20.30
CA GLY A 279 7.87 12.35 -21.45
C GLY A 279 6.70 11.48 -20.97
N ARG A 280 5.49 11.74 -21.51
CA ARG A 280 4.26 11.02 -21.17
C ARG A 280 4.60 9.56 -20.89
N SER A 281 4.25 9.06 -19.72
CA SER A 281 4.52 7.66 -19.40
C SER A 281 3.99 6.82 -20.56
N LEU A 282 4.76 5.88 -21.07
CA LEU A 282 4.36 5.04 -22.18
C LEU A 282 2.98 4.38 -21.96
N ARG A 283 2.56 4.24 -20.69
CA ARG A 283 1.23 3.72 -20.31
C ARG A 283 0.08 4.71 -20.57
N GLU A 284 0.38 5.99 -20.68
CA GLU A 284 -0.60 7.08 -20.94
C GLU A 284 -0.80 7.33 -22.44
N MET A 285 0.08 6.77 -23.26
CA MET A 285 0.07 6.95 -24.70
C MET A 285 -1.00 6.08 -25.36
N ASP A 286 -1.64 6.63 -26.36
CA ASP A 286 -2.48 5.83 -27.26
C ASP A 286 -1.62 4.99 -28.21
N LEU A 287 -2.24 4.16 -29.04
CA LEU A 287 -1.51 3.27 -29.92
C LEU A 287 -0.66 4.04 -30.97
N ARG A 288 -1.14 5.20 -31.44
CA ARG A 288 -0.41 6.02 -32.44
C ARG A 288 0.81 6.67 -31.78
N GLU A 289 0.62 7.26 -30.63
CA GLU A 289 1.69 7.88 -29.84
C GLU A 289 2.79 6.85 -29.47
N LEU A 290 2.40 5.60 -29.12
CA LEU A 290 3.35 4.51 -28.84
C LEU A 290 4.15 4.10 -30.07
N LEU A 291 3.55 4.03 -31.24
CA LEU A 291 4.25 3.74 -32.48
C LEU A 291 5.24 4.85 -32.86
N ASP A 292 4.87 6.11 -32.64
CA ASP A 292 5.75 7.25 -32.90
C ASP A 292 6.88 7.31 -31.86
N ALA A 293 6.61 6.98 -30.60
CA ALA A 293 7.62 6.83 -29.55
C ALA A 293 8.61 5.71 -29.89
N GLN A 294 8.12 4.55 -30.33
CA GLN A 294 8.98 3.46 -30.79
C GLN A 294 9.94 3.91 -31.89
N ARG A 295 9.43 4.59 -32.93
CA ARG A 295 10.24 5.10 -34.04
C ARG A 295 11.31 6.10 -33.57
N ARG A 296 10.98 6.98 -32.63
CA ARG A 296 11.95 7.94 -32.05
C ARG A 296 13.08 7.23 -31.34
N TYR A 297 12.76 6.22 -30.52
CA TYR A 297 13.77 5.44 -29.77
C TYR A 297 14.55 4.45 -30.66
N GLU A 298 14.09 4.12 -31.87
CA GLU A 298 14.86 3.33 -32.82
C GLU A 298 16.05 4.07 -33.39
N GLN A 299 16.01 5.39 -33.44
CA GLN A 299 17.09 6.25 -33.90
C GLN A 299 18.14 6.52 -32.82
N GLY A 300 17.85 6.33 -31.57
CA GLY A 300 18.75 6.52 -30.44
C GLY A 300 19.74 5.37 -30.26
N ARG A 301 20.98 5.67 -29.93
CA ARG A 301 22.07 4.69 -29.74
C ARG A 301 22.39 4.39 -28.27
N SER A 302 21.81 5.13 -27.33
CA SER A 302 22.03 4.99 -25.90
C SER A 302 21.43 3.67 -25.37
N GLN A 303 22.00 3.17 -24.27
CA GLN A 303 21.42 2.03 -23.54
C GLN A 303 20.00 2.34 -23.05
N ASN A 304 19.76 3.58 -22.62
CA ASN A 304 18.43 4.04 -22.18
C ASN A 304 17.42 4.02 -23.34
N ASP A 305 17.84 4.39 -24.56
CA ASP A 305 16.97 4.32 -25.74
C ASP A 305 16.58 2.87 -26.08
N ARG A 306 17.47 1.91 -25.87
CA ARG A 306 17.17 0.48 -26.07
C ARG A 306 16.11 0.00 -25.09
N ILE A 307 16.21 0.37 -23.82
CA ILE A 307 15.22 0.03 -22.78
C ILE A 307 13.88 0.70 -23.10
N ALA A 308 13.88 2.00 -23.40
CA ALA A 308 12.68 2.76 -23.76
C ALA A 308 11.97 2.17 -25.01
N ARG A 309 12.73 1.78 -26.01
CA ARG A 309 12.22 1.09 -27.21
C ARG A 309 11.56 -0.25 -26.87
N ASN A 310 12.21 -1.06 -26.02
CA ASN A 310 11.64 -2.34 -25.61
C ASN A 310 10.37 -2.14 -24.79
N MET A 311 10.34 -1.15 -23.91
CA MET A 311 9.15 -0.76 -23.15
C MET A 311 8.00 -0.36 -24.09
N ALA A 312 8.27 0.47 -25.08
CA ALA A 312 7.25 0.89 -26.06
C ALA A 312 6.68 -0.33 -26.81
N ARG A 313 7.55 -1.25 -27.26
CA ARG A 313 7.11 -2.51 -27.92
C ARG A 313 6.25 -3.38 -26.99
N VAL A 314 6.65 -3.51 -25.74
CA VAL A 314 5.90 -4.25 -24.73
C VAL A 314 4.51 -3.64 -24.53
N GLU A 315 4.41 -2.32 -24.36
CA GLU A 315 3.12 -1.64 -24.18
C GLU A 315 2.22 -1.77 -25.43
N ILE A 316 2.78 -1.75 -26.65
CA ILE A 316 2.01 -2.01 -27.88
C ILE A 316 1.40 -3.41 -27.84
N HIS A 317 2.21 -4.45 -27.56
CA HIS A 317 1.70 -5.81 -27.50
C HIS A 317 0.70 -6.01 -26.35
N LYS A 318 0.89 -5.33 -25.23
CA LYS A 318 0.03 -5.39 -24.05
C LYS A 318 -1.39 -4.90 -24.34
N LYS A 319 -1.54 -3.85 -25.17
CA LYS A 319 -2.85 -3.32 -25.61
C LYS A 319 -3.71 -4.35 -26.36
N PHE A 320 -3.10 -5.37 -26.93
CA PHE A 320 -3.80 -6.47 -27.62
C PHE A 320 -3.85 -7.74 -26.76
N ALA A 321 -2.77 -8.06 -26.06
CA ALA A 321 -2.64 -9.31 -25.30
C ALA A 321 -3.59 -9.38 -24.08
N ILE A 322 -3.75 -8.28 -23.34
CA ILE A 322 -4.66 -8.24 -22.18
C ILE A 322 -6.13 -8.46 -22.60
N PRO A 323 -6.68 -7.76 -23.60
CA PRO A 323 -8.02 -8.08 -24.08
C PRO A 323 -8.15 -9.52 -24.58
N PHE A 324 -7.14 -10.04 -25.31
CA PHE A 324 -7.18 -11.40 -25.84
C PHE A 324 -7.28 -12.47 -24.74
N ALA A 325 -6.87 -12.16 -23.51
CA ALA A 325 -7.08 -13.04 -22.37
C ALA A 325 -8.56 -13.42 -22.19
N CYS A 326 -9.51 -12.55 -22.52
CA CYS A 326 -10.93 -12.87 -22.47
C CYS A 326 -11.27 -14.06 -23.39
N ILE A 327 -10.68 -14.11 -24.57
CA ILE A 327 -10.86 -15.22 -25.51
C ILE A 327 -10.16 -16.48 -24.99
N ALA A 328 -8.90 -16.36 -24.54
CA ALA A 328 -8.14 -17.48 -24.00
C ALA A 328 -8.84 -18.13 -22.80
N PHE A 329 -9.34 -17.31 -21.89
CA PHE A 329 -10.12 -17.76 -20.72
C PHE A 329 -11.48 -18.36 -21.12
N GLY A 330 -12.14 -17.85 -22.14
CA GLY A 330 -13.36 -18.45 -22.68
C GLY A 330 -13.14 -19.85 -23.21
N VAL A 331 -12.04 -20.05 -23.94
CA VAL A 331 -11.66 -21.36 -24.50
C VAL A 331 -11.27 -22.35 -23.41
N LEU A 332 -10.51 -21.91 -22.41
CA LEU A 332 -10.02 -22.75 -21.32
C LEU A 332 -11.10 -23.03 -20.27
N GLY A 333 -11.88 -22.01 -19.88
CA GLY A 333 -12.83 -22.09 -18.77
C GLY A 333 -13.96 -23.08 -19.02
N LEU A 334 -14.37 -23.21 -20.27
CA LEU A 334 -15.47 -24.11 -20.63
C LEU A 334 -15.14 -25.60 -20.40
N PRO A 335 -14.07 -26.20 -20.98
CA PRO A 335 -13.76 -27.61 -20.74
C PRO A 335 -13.43 -27.90 -19.28
N LEU A 336 -12.80 -26.96 -18.58
CA LEU A 336 -12.52 -27.08 -17.14
C LEU A 336 -13.79 -27.08 -16.31
N GLY A 337 -14.77 -26.21 -16.63
CA GLY A 337 -16.08 -26.21 -15.97
C GLY A 337 -16.86 -27.51 -16.19
N ILE A 338 -16.80 -28.09 -17.39
CA ILE A 338 -17.47 -29.35 -17.70
C ILE A 338 -16.84 -30.55 -16.96
N THR A 339 -15.51 -30.60 -16.87
CA THR A 339 -14.81 -31.72 -16.22
C THR A 339 -14.92 -31.72 -14.71
N ASN A 340 -15.30 -30.60 -14.11
CA ASN A 340 -15.36 -30.43 -12.66
C ASN A 340 -16.68 -30.95 -12.03
N ARG A 341 -17.17 -32.11 -12.43
CA ARG A 341 -18.45 -32.70 -12.00
C ARG A 341 -18.56 -32.98 -10.48
N ARG A 342 -17.43 -33.30 -9.83
CA ARG A 342 -17.39 -33.72 -8.42
C ARG A 342 -16.94 -32.67 -7.44
N GLY A 343 -16.51 -31.49 -7.93
CA GLY A 343 -15.84 -30.48 -7.10
C GLY A 343 -16.75 -29.51 -6.36
N GLY A 344 -18.05 -29.58 -6.56
CA GLY A 344 -19.00 -28.64 -5.92
C GLY A 344 -18.83 -27.18 -6.42
N LYS A 345 -19.63 -26.26 -5.87
CA LYS A 345 -19.66 -24.84 -6.29
C LYS A 345 -18.37 -24.08 -5.95
N SER A 346 -17.60 -24.52 -4.94
CA SER A 346 -16.38 -23.86 -4.50
C SER A 346 -15.14 -24.22 -5.35
N SER A 347 -15.14 -25.34 -6.04
CA SER A 347 -13.97 -25.76 -6.83
C SER A 347 -13.76 -24.92 -8.09
N GLY A 348 -14.82 -24.40 -8.71
CA GLY A 348 -14.74 -23.45 -9.83
C GLY A 348 -14.09 -22.14 -9.39
N PHE A 349 -14.41 -21.68 -8.18
CA PHE A 349 -13.80 -20.49 -7.59
C PHE A 349 -12.30 -20.68 -7.36
N THR A 350 -11.91 -21.76 -6.68
CA THR A 350 -10.47 -22.04 -6.40
C THR A 350 -9.68 -22.19 -7.71
N LEU A 351 -10.25 -22.88 -8.70
CA LEU A 351 -9.60 -23.07 -9.98
C LEU A 351 -9.45 -21.76 -10.76
N SER A 352 -10.45 -20.87 -10.71
CA SER A 352 -10.34 -19.55 -11.35
C SER A 352 -9.19 -18.73 -10.76
N ILE A 353 -9.04 -18.72 -9.44
CA ILE A 353 -7.94 -18.01 -8.78
C ILE A 353 -6.58 -18.60 -9.19
N ALA A 354 -6.44 -19.91 -9.18
CA ALA A 354 -5.18 -20.56 -9.57
C ALA A 354 -4.77 -20.19 -11.00
N ILE A 355 -5.72 -20.18 -11.94
CA ILE A 355 -5.46 -19.79 -13.34
C ILE A 355 -5.15 -18.29 -13.44
N ILE A 356 -5.86 -17.44 -12.72
CA ILE A 356 -5.62 -15.99 -12.70
C ILE A 356 -4.22 -15.69 -12.17
N VAL A 357 -3.84 -16.30 -11.04
CA VAL A 357 -2.49 -16.17 -10.45
C VAL A 357 -1.43 -16.61 -11.48
N PHE A 358 -1.58 -17.78 -12.08
CA PHE A 358 -0.66 -18.28 -13.09
C PHE A 358 -0.53 -17.31 -14.28
N TYR A 359 -1.65 -16.81 -14.80
CA TYR A 359 -1.69 -15.89 -15.92
C TYR A 359 -0.93 -14.59 -15.61
N TYR A 360 -1.23 -13.95 -14.47
CA TYR A 360 -0.60 -12.67 -14.14
C TYR A 360 0.87 -12.82 -13.75
N LEU A 361 1.26 -13.90 -13.13
CA LEU A 361 2.69 -14.19 -12.91
C LEU A 361 3.41 -14.37 -14.25
N MET A 362 2.83 -15.08 -15.22
CA MET A 362 3.45 -15.28 -16.52
C MET A 362 3.54 -13.97 -17.32
N ILE A 363 2.48 -13.17 -17.37
CA ILE A 363 2.49 -11.93 -18.16
C ILE A 363 3.45 -10.91 -17.54
N ASN A 364 3.51 -10.80 -16.21
CA ASN A 364 4.41 -9.87 -15.52
C ASN A 364 5.89 -10.27 -15.70
N ASN A 365 6.23 -11.55 -15.53
CA ASN A 365 7.59 -12.02 -15.80
C ASN A 365 7.95 -11.86 -17.29
N GLY A 366 7.01 -12.12 -18.19
CA GLY A 366 7.18 -11.90 -19.62
C GLY A 366 7.43 -10.44 -19.98
N GLU A 367 6.71 -9.51 -19.36
CA GLU A 367 6.90 -8.06 -19.48
C GLU A 367 8.32 -7.66 -19.07
N GLN A 368 8.79 -8.14 -17.92
CA GLN A 368 10.12 -7.83 -17.40
C GLN A 368 11.24 -8.37 -18.31
N LEU A 369 11.15 -9.63 -18.70
CA LEU A 369 12.16 -10.24 -19.57
C LEU A 369 12.20 -9.58 -20.95
N ALA A 370 11.05 -9.15 -21.48
CA ALA A 370 10.96 -8.45 -22.75
C ALA A 370 11.50 -7.02 -22.66
N THR A 371 11.21 -6.29 -21.58
CA THR A 371 11.74 -4.94 -21.31
C THR A 371 13.27 -4.98 -21.18
N ALA A 372 13.81 -5.98 -20.47
CA ALA A 372 15.25 -6.21 -20.37
C ALA A 372 15.90 -6.70 -21.68
N GLY A 373 15.12 -6.94 -22.73
CA GLY A 373 15.62 -7.42 -24.02
C GLY A 373 16.06 -8.88 -24.04
N LYS A 374 15.77 -9.67 -23.00
CA LYS A 374 16.12 -11.10 -22.93
C LYS A 374 15.24 -11.98 -23.81
N ILE A 375 14.00 -11.55 -24.03
CA ILE A 375 13.03 -12.21 -24.92
C ILE A 375 12.36 -11.16 -25.81
N PRO A 376 11.85 -11.52 -27.00
CA PRO A 376 11.11 -10.58 -27.83
C PRO A 376 9.77 -10.20 -27.17
N ALA A 377 9.33 -8.94 -27.33
CA ALA A 377 8.14 -8.39 -26.69
C ALA A 377 6.85 -9.19 -26.98
N TRP A 378 6.72 -9.71 -28.22
CA TRP A 378 5.57 -10.54 -28.55
C TRP A 378 5.51 -11.83 -27.72
N LEU A 379 6.64 -12.52 -27.51
CA LEU A 379 6.69 -13.74 -26.72
C LEU A 379 6.38 -13.45 -25.24
N GLY A 380 6.94 -12.36 -24.70
CA GLY A 380 6.68 -11.92 -23.33
C GLY A 380 5.20 -11.66 -23.05
N MET A 381 4.52 -10.97 -23.96
CA MET A 381 3.12 -10.58 -23.77
C MET A 381 2.10 -11.64 -24.20
N TRP A 382 2.40 -12.41 -25.25
CA TRP A 382 1.47 -13.42 -25.78
C TRP A 382 1.70 -14.82 -25.23
N GLY A 383 2.85 -15.10 -24.60
CA GLY A 383 3.22 -16.43 -24.12
C GLY A 383 2.17 -17.05 -23.20
N ALA A 384 1.70 -16.29 -22.19
CA ALA A 384 0.64 -16.73 -21.28
C ALA A 384 -0.68 -17.03 -22.02
N ASN A 385 -1.07 -16.16 -22.93
CA ASN A 385 -2.28 -16.33 -23.73
C ASN A 385 -2.20 -17.57 -24.63
N LEU A 386 -1.07 -17.79 -25.29
CA LEU A 386 -0.86 -18.94 -26.17
C LEU A 386 -0.91 -20.25 -25.40
N ILE A 387 -0.27 -20.31 -24.23
CA ILE A 387 -0.30 -21.51 -23.37
C ILE A 387 -1.72 -21.83 -22.91
N LEU A 388 -2.46 -20.82 -22.42
CA LEU A 388 -3.83 -21.02 -21.95
C LEU A 388 -4.79 -21.33 -23.08
N PHE A 389 -4.65 -20.67 -24.23
CA PHE A 389 -5.47 -20.94 -25.39
C PHE A 389 -5.23 -22.34 -25.96
N ALA A 390 -3.96 -22.75 -26.13
CA ALA A 390 -3.59 -24.08 -26.59
C ALA A 390 -4.04 -25.18 -25.64
N SER A 391 -3.85 -24.97 -24.29
CA SER A 391 -4.34 -25.90 -23.29
C SER A 391 -5.87 -26.03 -23.30
N GLY A 392 -6.57 -24.90 -23.51
CA GLY A 392 -8.00 -24.88 -23.68
C GLY A 392 -8.48 -25.66 -24.91
N LEU A 393 -7.86 -25.46 -26.06
CA LEU A 393 -8.15 -26.21 -27.29
C LEU A 393 -7.89 -27.72 -27.12
N TYR A 394 -6.77 -28.07 -26.49
CA TYR A 394 -6.44 -29.46 -26.19
C TYR A 394 -7.51 -30.14 -25.32
N LEU A 395 -7.89 -29.48 -24.22
CA LEU A 395 -8.92 -29.98 -23.30
C LEU A 395 -10.29 -30.06 -23.99
N LEU A 396 -10.59 -29.09 -24.88
CA LEU A 396 -11.80 -29.07 -25.67
C LEU A 396 -11.89 -30.27 -26.62
N GLY A 397 -10.78 -30.58 -27.33
CA GLY A 397 -10.66 -31.74 -28.19
C GLY A 397 -10.81 -33.04 -27.42
N ARG A 398 -10.20 -33.10 -26.23
CA ARG A 398 -10.30 -34.27 -25.34
C ARG A 398 -11.70 -34.45 -24.77
N ALA A 399 -12.34 -33.38 -24.29
CA ALA A 399 -13.71 -33.44 -23.76
C ALA A 399 -14.72 -33.91 -24.80
N ASN A 400 -14.47 -33.71 -26.09
CA ASN A 400 -15.26 -34.29 -27.18
C ASN A 400 -15.00 -35.80 -27.37
N ARG A 401 -13.78 -36.29 -27.14
CA ARG A 401 -13.40 -37.70 -27.30
C ARG A 401 -13.75 -38.58 -26.08
N ASP A 402 -13.54 -38.08 -24.86
CA ASP A 402 -13.75 -38.83 -23.60
C ASP A 402 -15.25 -39.10 -23.33
N PHE A 403 -16.19 -38.40 -23.98
CA PHE A 403 -17.60 -38.73 -23.94
C PHE A 403 -18.04 -39.81 -24.95
N ALA A 404 -17.18 -40.12 -25.94
CA ALA A 404 -17.39 -41.26 -26.82
C ALA A 404 -16.78 -42.55 -26.30
N ALA A 405 -15.87 -42.47 -25.33
CA ALA A 405 -15.14 -43.63 -24.77
C ALA A 405 -15.06 -43.51 -23.23
N ARG A 406 -15.80 -44.38 -22.53
CA ARG A 406 -15.72 -44.78 -21.10
C ARG A 406 -15.41 -43.74 -20.00
N PRO A 407 -16.05 -43.85 -18.82
CA PRO A 407 -15.74 -43.05 -17.65
C PRO A 407 -14.43 -43.51 -16.98
N GLY A 408 -13.28 -43.00 -17.45
CA GLY A 408 -11.96 -43.33 -16.91
C GLY A 408 -11.25 -42.12 -16.37
N GLY A 409 -10.84 -42.18 -15.10
CA GLY A 409 -10.34 -41.09 -14.26
C GLY A 409 -9.24 -40.19 -14.84
N SER A 410 -9.41 -38.91 -14.65
CA SER A 410 -8.48 -37.81 -14.94
C SER A 410 -7.19 -37.96 -14.11
N ILE A 411 -6.04 -37.56 -14.67
CA ILE A 411 -4.73 -37.51 -13.98
C ILE A 411 -4.80 -36.68 -12.71
N PHE A 412 -5.59 -35.58 -12.73
CA PHE A 412 -5.86 -34.71 -11.55
C PHE A 412 -6.64 -35.47 -10.44
N SER A 413 -7.52 -36.40 -10.79
CA SER A 413 -8.23 -37.21 -9.79
C SER A 413 -7.30 -38.23 -9.12
N ARG A 414 -6.25 -38.70 -9.78
CA ARG A 414 -5.24 -39.58 -9.18
C ARG A 414 -4.34 -38.84 -8.21
N ALA A 415 -3.90 -37.64 -8.54
CA ALA A 415 -3.13 -36.77 -7.63
C ALA A 415 -3.96 -36.33 -6.42
N ALA A 416 -5.21 -35.88 -6.63
CA ALA A 416 -6.14 -35.56 -5.55
C ALA A 416 -6.50 -36.75 -4.66
N LEU A 417 -6.61 -37.96 -5.22
CA LEU A 417 -6.80 -39.18 -4.47
C LEU A 417 -5.55 -39.59 -3.67
N GLN A 418 -4.36 -39.33 -4.18
CA GLN A 418 -3.12 -39.57 -3.42
C GLN A 418 -2.99 -38.60 -2.25
N ILE A 419 -3.27 -37.29 -2.46
CA ILE A 419 -3.27 -36.29 -1.39
C ILE A 419 -4.36 -36.61 -0.35
N ARG A 420 -5.55 -37.00 -0.79
CA ARG A 420 -6.63 -37.40 0.12
C ARG A 420 -6.32 -38.67 0.89
N ARG A 421 -5.66 -39.66 0.29
CA ARG A 421 -5.18 -40.85 0.99
C ARG A 421 -4.08 -40.58 2.00
N LEU A 422 -3.23 -39.58 1.76
CA LEU A 422 -2.23 -39.11 2.72
C LEU A 422 -2.86 -38.34 3.89
N LEU A 423 -3.92 -37.59 3.64
CA LEU A 423 -4.68 -36.86 4.68
C LEU A 423 -5.59 -37.83 5.49
N ASP A 424 -6.24 -38.79 4.82
CA ASP A 424 -7.10 -39.79 5.49
C ASP A 424 -6.28 -40.80 6.31
N ARG A 425 -5.00 -41.07 6.00
CA ARG A 425 -4.12 -41.86 6.85
C ARG A 425 -3.83 -41.21 8.20
N ARG A 426 -3.84 -39.90 8.28
CA ARG A 426 -3.67 -39.17 9.54
C ARG A 426 -4.94 -39.09 10.40
N SER A 427 -6.12 -39.22 9.81
CA SER A 427 -7.40 -39.17 10.55
C SER A 427 -7.88 -40.56 11.06
N ARG A 428 -7.35 -41.64 10.56
CA ARG A 428 -7.76 -43.01 11.01
C ARG A 428 -7.07 -43.51 12.26
N THR A 429 -6.03 -42.81 12.76
CA THR A 429 -5.35 -43.16 14.01
C THR A 429 -5.96 -42.50 15.25
N ALA A 430 -7.03 -41.69 15.10
CA ALA A 430 -7.66 -40.96 16.20
C ALA A 430 -9.12 -41.37 16.50
N ALA A 431 -9.60 -42.47 15.95
CA ALA A 431 -10.93 -43.00 16.26
C ALA A 431 -10.82 -44.27 17.15
N ALA A 432 -10.13 -44.12 18.30
CA ALA A 432 -10.36 -45.02 19.41
C ALA A 432 -11.54 -44.46 20.21
N VAL A 433 -12.57 -45.25 20.32
CA VAL A 433 -13.76 -45.03 21.15
C VAL A 433 -13.31 -44.76 22.57
N VAL A 434 -13.48 -43.53 23.03
CA VAL A 434 -13.42 -43.17 24.46
C VAL A 434 -14.86 -43.20 24.92
N GLU A 435 -15.22 -44.18 25.73
CA GLU A 435 -16.44 -44.15 26.56
C GLU A 435 -16.28 -42.99 27.54
N ASP A 436 -17.12 -41.97 27.42
CA ASP A 436 -17.20 -40.85 28.34
C ASP A 436 -17.78 -41.25 29.67
N GLU A 437 -16.94 -41.35 30.70
CA GLU A 437 -17.41 -41.25 32.08
C GLU A 437 -17.86 -39.75 32.33
N PRO A 438 -18.98 -39.53 33.00
CA PRO A 438 -19.49 -38.20 33.26
C PRO A 438 -18.63 -37.46 34.29
N SER A 439 -17.76 -36.60 33.82
CA SER A 439 -16.98 -35.71 34.67
C SER A 439 -17.86 -34.66 35.36
N ALA A 440 -17.56 -34.35 36.63
CA ALA A 440 -18.31 -33.51 37.53
C ALA A 440 -18.45 -31.99 37.16
N LEU A 441 -18.16 -31.63 35.92
CA LEU A 441 -18.31 -30.28 35.39
C LEU A 441 -19.61 -30.03 34.63
N SER A 442 -20.59 -30.90 34.70
CA SER A 442 -21.91 -30.86 34.03
C SER A 442 -22.91 -29.82 34.60
N ARG A 443 -22.50 -28.86 35.42
CA ARG A 443 -23.42 -27.84 35.97
C ARG A 443 -23.54 -26.56 35.14
N PHE A 444 -22.73 -26.39 34.09
CA PHE A 444 -22.96 -25.40 33.08
C PHE A 444 -23.29 -26.10 31.76
N ASP A 445 -24.57 -26.15 31.45
CA ASP A 445 -25.11 -26.65 30.18
C ASP A 445 -24.67 -25.77 28.99
N ILE A 446 -23.38 -25.55 28.83
CA ILE A 446 -22.80 -24.90 27.66
C ILE A 446 -22.59 -26.01 26.59
N THR A 447 -23.72 -26.35 25.94
CA THR A 447 -23.73 -27.26 24.77
C THR A 447 -23.16 -26.59 23.49
N PHE A 448 -22.01 -25.96 23.62
CA PHE A 448 -21.30 -25.34 22.51
C PHE A 448 -19.92 -26.04 22.34
N PRO A 449 -19.56 -26.50 21.12
CA PRO A 449 -20.32 -26.49 19.86
C PRO A 449 -21.20 -27.73 19.65
N ASN A 450 -22.49 -27.51 19.41
CA ASN A 450 -23.45 -28.54 18.98
C ASN A 450 -23.20 -28.98 17.52
N ILE A 451 -23.90 -30.02 17.06
CA ILE A 451 -23.82 -30.53 15.67
C ILE A 451 -24.08 -29.40 14.67
N LEU A 452 -25.09 -28.52 14.93
CA LEU A 452 -25.41 -27.38 14.10
C LEU A 452 -24.27 -26.35 14.09
N ASP A 453 -23.68 -26.07 15.25
CA ASP A 453 -22.55 -25.15 15.35
C ASP A 453 -21.33 -25.63 14.56
N ARG A 454 -21.01 -26.93 14.67
CA ARG A 454 -19.91 -27.58 13.93
C ARG A 454 -20.16 -27.51 12.41
N TYR A 455 -21.41 -27.67 11.99
CA TYR A 455 -21.79 -27.55 10.59
C TYR A 455 -21.58 -26.13 10.06
N ILE A 456 -22.15 -25.13 10.75
CA ILE A 456 -22.00 -23.71 10.37
C ILE A 456 -20.53 -23.28 10.41
N LEU A 457 -19.83 -23.66 11.47
CA LEU A 457 -18.41 -23.38 11.63
C LEU A 457 -17.57 -23.93 10.49
N ARG A 458 -17.81 -25.18 10.10
CA ARG A 458 -17.11 -25.83 8.99
C ARG A 458 -17.36 -25.13 7.66
N GLU A 459 -18.62 -24.76 7.36
CA GLU A 459 -18.93 -24.04 6.13
C GLU A 459 -18.34 -22.63 6.14
N PHE A 460 -18.45 -21.93 7.26
CA PHE A 460 -17.87 -20.60 7.42
C PHE A 460 -16.34 -20.60 7.27
N LEU A 461 -15.63 -21.49 7.96
CA LEU A 461 -14.17 -21.61 7.87
C LEU A 461 -13.69 -21.98 6.48
N LYS A 462 -14.42 -22.81 5.73
CA LYS A 462 -14.10 -23.12 4.33
C LYS A 462 -14.17 -21.84 3.47
N VAL A 463 -15.25 -21.07 3.61
CA VAL A 463 -15.45 -19.82 2.87
C VAL A 463 -14.42 -18.79 3.32
N LEU A 464 -14.17 -18.64 4.62
CA LEU A 464 -13.18 -17.73 5.17
C LEU A 464 -11.77 -18.04 4.64
N GLY A 465 -11.34 -19.28 4.70
CA GLY A 465 -10.04 -19.69 4.18
C GLY A 465 -9.90 -19.42 2.69
N LEU A 466 -10.97 -19.70 1.92
CA LEU A 466 -10.98 -19.45 0.48
C LEU A 466 -10.91 -17.96 0.15
N VAL A 467 -11.71 -17.13 0.81
CA VAL A 467 -11.73 -15.67 0.59
C VAL A 467 -10.39 -15.07 1.02
N LEU A 468 -9.89 -15.43 2.20
CA LEU A 468 -8.60 -14.94 2.70
C LEU A 468 -7.45 -15.28 1.73
N LEU A 469 -7.40 -16.54 1.27
CA LEU A 469 -6.38 -16.98 0.30
C LEU A 469 -6.50 -16.19 -1.01
N SER A 470 -7.74 -15.96 -1.49
CA SER A 470 -7.99 -15.25 -2.74
C SER A 470 -7.55 -13.80 -2.67
N VAL A 471 -7.92 -13.11 -1.59
CA VAL A 471 -7.58 -11.70 -1.40
C VAL A 471 -6.09 -11.54 -1.18
N ALA A 472 -5.47 -12.41 -0.39
CA ALA A 472 -4.03 -12.40 -0.17
C ALA A 472 -3.26 -12.68 -1.46
N ALA A 473 -3.63 -13.70 -2.22
CA ALA A 473 -2.99 -14.04 -3.49
C ALA A 473 -3.07 -12.88 -4.50
N LEU A 474 -4.25 -12.26 -4.63
CA LEU A 474 -4.44 -11.11 -5.52
C LEU A 474 -3.58 -9.92 -5.09
N SER A 475 -3.50 -9.63 -3.80
CA SER A 475 -2.68 -8.54 -3.25
C SER A 475 -1.19 -8.76 -3.49
N LEU A 476 -0.71 -10.00 -3.31
CA LEU A 476 0.67 -10.37 -3.58
C LEU A 476 1.02 -10.23 -5.07
N ILE A 477 0.10 -10.60 -5.98
CA ILE A 477 0.33 -10.48 -7.42
C ILE A 477 0.42 -9.01 -7.84
N ILE A 478 -0.47 -8.17 -7.32
CA ILE A 478 -0.48 -6.74 -7.66
C ILE A 478 0.82 -6.08 -7.20
N ASP A 479 1.25 -6.35 -5.95
CA ASP A 479 2.51 -5.83 -5.43
C ASP A 479 3.72 -6.37 -6.19
N TYR A 480 3.68 -7.65 -6.59
CA TYR A 480 4.73 -8.26 -7.39
C TYR A 480 4.91 -7.54 -8.75
N THR A 481 3.83 -7.09 -9.37
CA THR A 481 3.89 -6.37 -10.64
C THR A 481 4.74 -5.10 -10.53
N ASP A 482 4.61 -4.37 -9.42
CA ASP A 482 5.34 -3.13 -9.19
C ASP A 482 6.80 -3.42 -8.75
N LYS A 483 6.98 -4.26 -7.74
CA LYS A 483 8.29 -4.51 -7.12
C LYS A 483 9.25 -5.35 -7.96
N ALA A 484 8.73 -6.26 -8.78
CA ALA A 484 9.58 -7.05 -9.65
C ALA A 484 10.24 -6.21 -10.77
N ARG A 485 9.58 -5.14 -11.19
CA ARG A 485 10.15 -4.16 -12.12
C ARG A 485 11.29 -3.39 -11.45
N ASP A 486 11.06 -2.81 -10.27
CA ASP A 486 12.08 -2.06 -9.54
C ASP A 486 13.31 -2.94 -9.25
N ALA A 487 13.09 -4.20 -8.84
CA ALA A 487 14.16 -5.16 -8.58
C ALA A 487 15.02 -5.47 -9.82
N GLN A 488 14.40 -5.52 -11.01
CA GLN A 488 15.11 -5.79 -12.24
C GLN A 488 15.88 -4.56 -12.73
N GLU A 489 15.32 -3.36 -12.62
CA GLU A 489 15.99 -2.11 -12.97
C GLU A 489 17.28 -1.92 -12.16
N HIS A 490 17.29 -2.36 -10.88
CA HIS A 490 18.43 -2.28 -9.98
C HIS A 490 19.25 -3.57 -9.86
N GLY A 491 18.98 -4.59 -10.67
CA GLY A 491 19.76 -5.84 -10.69
C GLY A 491 19.65 -6.68 -9.41
N VAL A 492 18.54 -6.57 -8.66
CA VAL A 492 18.34 -7.25 -7.38
C VAL A 492 18.04 -8.74 -7.58
N ALA A 493 18.67 -9.60 -6.78
CA ALA A 493 18.49 -11.05 -6.85
C ALA A 493 17.05 -11.48 -6.51
N ALA A 494 16.53 -12.50 -7.21
CA ALA A 494 15.19 -13.07 -6.94
C ALA A 494 15.03 -13.58 -5.48
N SER A 495 16.11 -14.00 -4.84
CA SER A 495 16.11 -14.39 -3.42
C SER A 495 15.75 -13.24 -2.47
N THR A 496 16.09 -12.01 -2.83
CA THR A 496 15.71 -10.80 -2.07
C THR A 496 14.21 -10.52 -2.19
N LEU A 497 13.65 -10.66 -3.40
CA LEU A 497 12.19 -10.59 -3.61
C LEU A 497 11.45 -11.66 -2.80
N LEU A 498 11.95 -12.89 -2.77
CA LEU A 498 11.32 -13.95 -1.97
C LEU A 498 11.35 -13.62 -0.47
N ARG A 499 12.48 -13.08 0.01
CA ARG A 499 12.58 -12.58 1.40
C ARG A 499 11.63 -11.43 1.68
N TYR A 500 11.46 -10.50 0.73
CA TYR A 500 10.49 -9.41 0.83
C TYR A 500 9.08 -9.95 1.01
N TYR A 501 8.61 -10.90 0.17
CA TYR A 501 7.26 -11.47 0.27
C TYR A 501 7.04 -12.31 1.53
N ARG A 502 8.07 -12.91 2.09
CA ARG A 502 7.98 -13.59 3.39
C ARG A 502 7.54 -12.65 4.51
N PHE A 503 7.96 -11.39 4.48
CA PHE A 503 7.56 -10.38 5.46
C PHE A 503 6.31 -9.62 5.04
N TYR A 504 6.14 -9.36 3.76
CA TYR A 504 5.00 -8.62 3.22
C TYR A 504 3.66 -9.33 3.44
N ILE A 505 3.64 -10.66 3.47
CA ILE A 505 2.42 -11.44 3.74
C ILE A 505 1.75 -11.05 5.05
N PHE A 506 2.50 -10.71 6.10
CA PHE A 506 1.93 -10.29 7.38
C PHE A 506 1.22 -8.94 7.29
N SER A 507 1.76 -8.01 6.51
CA SER A 507 1.09 -6.73 6.22
C SER A 507 -0.20 -6.98 5.44
N VAL A 508 -0.17 -7.86 4.45
CA VAL A 508 -1.37 -8.25 3.68
C VAL A 508 -2.42 -8.87 4.58
N LEU A 509 -2.05 -9.81 5.45
CA LEU A 509 -2.98 -10.45 6.38
C LEU A 509 -3.64 -9.45 7.33
N ASN A 510 -2.91 -8.44 7.80
CA ASN A 510 -3.44 -7.44 8.73
C ASN A 510 -4.68 -6.72 8.18
N TRP A 511 -4.68 -6.33 6.90
CA TRP A 511 -5.83 -5.62 6.33
C TRP A 511 -6.85 -6.54 5.64
N THR A 512 -6.46 -7.78 5.24
CA THR A 512 -7.38 -8.69 4.57
C THR A 512 -8.29 -9.44 5.53
N VAL A 513 -7.86 -9.70 6.77
CA VAL A 513 -8.63 -10.48 7.76
C VAL A 513 -10.02 -9.89 8.03
N PRO A 514 -10.19 -8.60 8.37
CA PRO A 514 -11.52 -8.05 8.65
C PRO A 514 -12.47 -8.12 7.44
N ILE A 515 -11.95 -7.84 6.25
CA ILE A 515 -12.70 -7.90 4.99
C ILE A 515 -13.13 -9.34 4.70
N SER A 516 -12.22 -10.29 4.90
CA SER A 516 -12.51 -11.70 4.68
C SER A 516 -13.59 -12.20 5.63
N VAL A 517 -13.61 -11.75 6.87
CA VAL A 517 -14.67 -12.07 7.84
C VAL A 517 -16.02 -11.53 7.36
N LEU A 518 -16.09 -10.27 6.92
CA LEU A 518 -17.31 -9.65 6.38
C LEU A 518 -17.87 -10.43 5.20
N VAL A 519 -17.02 -10.63 4.17
CA VAL A 519 -17.43 -11.34 2.94
C VAL A 519 -17.86 -12.76 3.25
N SER A 520 -17.08 -13.47 4.08
CA SER A 520 -17.35 -14.87 4.39
C SER A 520 -18.63 -15.07 5.19
N THR A 521 -18.94 -14.14 6.11
CA THR A 521 -20.21 -14.16 6.84
C THR A 521 -21.39 -14.04 5.89
N LEU A 522 -21.37 -13.01 5.03
CA LEU A 522 -22.46 -12.78 4.07
C LEU A 522 -22.59 -13.92 3.06
N VAL A 523 -21.49 -14.44 2.53
CA VAL A 523 -21.51 -15.53 1.55
C VAL A 523 -22.01 -16.84 2.17
N THR A 524 -21.54 -17.19 3.37
CA THR A 524 -21.97 -18.42 4.05
C THR A 524 -23.46 -18.44 4.29
N PHE A 525 -23.99 -17.38 4.90
CA PHE A 525 -25.44 -17.33 5.16
C PHE A 525 -26.27 -17.17 3.90
N ALA A 526 -25.77 -16.47 2.88
CA ALA A 526 -26.45 -16.42 1.59
C ALA A 526 -26.51 -17.80 0.90
N MET A 527 -25.48 -18.64 1.09
CA MET A 527 -25.49 -20.02 0.59
C MET A 527 -26.49 -20.90 1.37
N LEU A 528 -26.48 -20.82 2.71
CA LEU A 528 -27.43 -21.53 3.56
C LEU A 528 -28.88 -21.10 3.27
N ALA A 529 -29.14 -19.82 3.11
CA ALA A 529 -30.47 -19.30 2.76
C ALA A 529 -30.93 -19.76 1.37
N LYS A 530 -30.02 -19.77 0.37
CA LYS A 530 -30.32 -20.25 -0.97
C LYS A 530 -30.70 -21.74 -1.00
N ASN A 531 -30.11 -22.54 -0.13
CA ASN A 531 -30.41 -23.96 -0.01
C ASN A 531 -31.65 -24.23 0.89
N ASN A 532 -32.34 -23.19 1.36
CA ASN A 532 -33.43 -23.25 2.34
C ASN A 532 -33.04 -23.78 3.72
N GLU A 533 -31.74 -23.91 4.01
CA GLU A 533 -31.23 -24.44 5.28
C GLU A 533 -31.53 -23.50 6.45
N VAL A 534 -31.40 -22.18 6.24
CA VAL A 534 -31.78 -21.18 7.25
C VAL A 534 -33.28 -21.28 7.59
N THR A 535 -34.12 -21.50 6.59
CA THR A 535 -35.56 -21.69 6.79
C THR A 535 -35.85 -22.98 7.56
N ALA A 536 -35.17 -24.06 7.20
CA ALA A 536 -35.34 -25.34 7.91
C ALA A 536 -34.90 -25.27 9.37
N ILE A 537 -33.80 -24.57 9.64
CA ILE A 537 -33.29 -24.36 11.01
C ILE A 537 -34.25 -23.49 11.81
N LYS A 538 -34.78 -22.44 11.19
CA LYS A 538 -35.79 -21.57 11.82
C LYS A 538 -37.11 -22.33 12.12
N SER A 539 -37.59 -23.18 11.21
CA SER A 539 -38.78 -23.99 11.43
C SER A 539 -38.64 -25.07 12.50
N SER A 540 -37.38 -25.46 12.82
CA SER A 540 -37.09 -26.35 13.97
C SER A 540 -36.97 -25.58 15.30
N GLY A 541 -37.34 -24.31 15.38
CA GLY A 541 -37.37 -23.52 16.62
C GLY A 541 -36.01 -22.95 17.05
N VAL A 542 -34.97 -23.05 16.21
CA VAL A 542 -33.66 -22.46 16.53
C VAL A 542 -33.63 -20.99 16.12
N SER A 543 -33.30 -20.10 17.07
CA SER A 543 -33.22 -18.66 16.80
C SER A 543 -32.08 -18.30 15.87
N LEU A 544 -32.23 -17.23 15.05
CA LEU A 544 -31.18 -16.71 14.17
C LEU A 544 -29.96 -16.19 14.96
N TYR A 545 -30.18 -15.71 16.18
CA TYR A 545 -29.10 -15.31 17.09
C TYR A 545 -28.18 -16.49 17.43
N ARG A 546 -28.76 -17.66 17.67
CA ARG A 546 -28.01 -18.87 17.99
C ARG A 546 -27.14 -19.32 16.81
N ILE A 547 -27.64 -19.15 15.57
CA ILE A 547 -26.94 -19.49 14.34
C ILE A 547 -25.76 -18.53 14.10
N GLY A 548 -25.87 -17.26 14.49
CA GLY A 548 -24.83 -16.26 14.36
C GLY A 548 -23.65 -16.45 15.34
N LEU A 549 -23.89 -17.11 16.49
CA LEU A 549 -22.90 -17.24 17.56
C LEU A 549 -21.58 -17.92 17.14
N PRO A 550 -21.55 -19.02 16.39
CA PRO A 550 -20.30 -19.65 15.92
C PRO A 550 -19.45 -18.70 15.06
N VAL A 551 -20.08 -17.88 14.22
CA VAL A 551 -19.41 -16.90 13.37
C VAL A 551 -18.81 -15.76 14.19
N LEU A 552 -19.54 -15.26 15.19
CA LEU A 552 -19.05 -14.23 16.12
C LEU A 552 -17.88 -14.75 16.97
N ALA A 553 -17.91 -16.02 17.38
CA ALA A 553 -16.81 -16.67 18.09
C ALA A 553 -15.53 -16.70 17.24
N VAL A 554 -15.65 -17.09 15.96
CA VAL A 554 -14.50 -17.05 15.02
C VAL A 554 -14.05 -15.59 14.77
N ALA A 555 -14.97 -14.66 14.61
CA ALA A 555 -14.63 -13.26 14.43
C ALA A 555 -13.85 -12.69 15.64
N ALA A 556 -14.23 -13.08 16.86
CA ALA A 556 -13.49 -12.74 18.07
C ALA A 556 -12.08 -13.38 18.07
N LEU A 557 -11.97 -14.65 17.67
CA LEU A 557 -10.67 -15.31 17.51
C LEU A 557 -9.80 -14.61 16.46
N MET A 558 -10.39 -14.20 15.32
CA MET A 558 -9.69 -13.45 14.28
C MET A 558 -9.28 -12.05 14.76
N SER A 559 -10.07 -11.42 15.63
CA SER A 559 -9.72 -10.16 16.29
C SER A 559 -8.49 -10.32 17.18
N VAL A 560 -8.44 -11.36 18.01
CA VAL A 560 -7.27 -11.69 18.84
C VAL A 560 -6.05 -11.98 17.95
N PHE A 561 -6.23 -12.76 16.90
CA PHE A 561 -5.17 -13.05 15.94
C PHE A 561 -4.63 -11.76 15.29
N ALA A 562 -5.51 -10.86 14.84
CA ALA A 562 -5.12 -9.58 14.26
C ALA A 562 -4.37 -8.68 15.26
N TYR A 563 -4.75 -8.71 16.56
CA TYR A 563 -4.03 -8.00 17.61
C TYR A 563 -2.62 -8.54 17.82
N LEU A 564 -2.49 -9.86 17.94
CA LEU A 564 -1.19 -10.52 18.08
C LEU A 564 -0.29 -10.24 16.87
N LEU A 565 -0.86 -10.28 15.67
CA LEU A 565 -0.14 -9.96 14.44
C LEU A 565 0.34 -8.51 14.44
N LEU A 566 -0.52 -7.55 14.83
CA LEU A 566 -0.24 -6.11 14.80
C LEU A 566 0.77 -5.69 15.86
N ASP A 567 0.76 -6.32 17.05
CA ASP A 567 1.62 -5.89 18.15
C ASP A 567 2.95 -6.67 18.24
N PHE A 568 2.99 -7.95 17.84
CA PHE A 568 4.19 -8.78 17.97
C PHE A 568 4.90 -9.05 16.65
N ILE A 569 4.16 -9.32 15.57
CA ILE A 569 4.77 -9.75 14.30
C ILE A 569 5.04 -8.56 13.38
N LEU A 570 4.08 -7.66 13.25
CA LEU A 570 4.14 -6.57 12.29
C LEU A 570 5.29 -5.58 12.56
N PRO A 571 5.63 -5.18 13.80
CA PRO A 571 6.73 -4.28 14.07
C PRO A 571 8.06 -4.79 13.53
N TYR A 572 8.37 -6.05 13.79
CA TYR A 572 9.59 -6.69 13.27
C TYR A 572 9.53 -6.85 11.74
N SER A 573 8.39 -7.31 11.20
CA SER A 573 8.22 -7.51 9.77
C SER A 573 8.31 -6.21 8.99
N SER A 574 7.76 -5.10 9.51
CA SER A 574 7.79 -3.78 8.87
C SER A 574 9.20 -3.20 8.81
N GLN A 575 10.03 -3.41 9.84
CA GLN A 575 11.44 -3.00 9.80
C GLN A 575 12.20 -3.72 8.69
N ARG A 576 12.11 -5.06 8.65
CA ARG A 576 12.75 -5.86 7.61
C ARG A 576 12.21 -5.61 6.22
N LEU A 577 10.92 -5.34 6.11
CA LEU A 577 10.27 -4.99 4.85
C LEU A 577 10.81 -3.68 4.28
N GLU A 578 11.00 -2.66 5.12
CA GLU A 578 11.52 -1.37 4.68
C GLU A 578 12.97 -1.46 4.22
N GLU A 579 13.81 -2.23 4.92
CA GLU A 579 15.20 -2.52 4.50
C GLU A 579 15.24 -3.19 3.12
N LEU A 580 14.43 -4.25 2.94
CA LEU A 580 14.38 -4.99 1.68
C LEU A 580 13.76 -4.16 0.54
N LYS A 581 12.76 -3.33 0.85
CA LYS A 581 12.14 -2.41 -0.10
C LYS A 581 13.16 -1.40 -0.62
N ARG A 582 13.98 -0.81 0.23
CA ARG A 582 15.06 0.10 -0.17
C ARG A 582 16.08 -0.57 -1.09
N GLN A 583 16.46 -1.81 -0.78
CA GLN A 583 17.34 -2.59 -1.65
C GLN A 583 16.70 -2.82 -3.03
N ILE A 584 15.40 -3.11 -3.08
CA ILE A 584 14.65 -3.30 -4.33
C ILE A 584 14.55 -1.98 -5.10
N ASP A 585 14.29 -0.87 -4.42
CA ASP A 585 14.16 0.47 -5.02
C ASP A 585 15.52 1.08 -5.42
N GLY A 586 16.66 0.35 -5.27
CA GLY A 586 18.00 0.83 -5.59
C GLY A 586 18.49 1.98 -4.68
N LYS A 587 17.80 2.21 -3.56
CA LYS A 587 18.22 3.22 -2.60
C LYS A 587 19.34 2.64 -1.72
N PRO A 588 20.38 3.42 -1.42
CA PRO A 588 21.41 2.94 -0.51
C PRO A 588 20.78 2.43 0.79
N PRO A 589 21.37 1.37 1.39
CA PRO A 589 20.97 0.98 2.74
C PRO A 589 21.04 2.24 3.59
N VAL A 590 20.05 2.41 4.48
CA VAL A 590 20.12 3.50 5.46
C VAL A 590 21.40 3.25 6.25
N THR A 591 22.47 3.87 5.80
CA THR A 591 23.69 3.93 6.60
C THR A 591 23.32 4.67 7.88
N ALA A 592 23.88 4.24 8.98
CA ALA A 592 23.83 4.96 10.24
C ALA A 592 23.97 6.49 10.03
N ALA A 593 24.74 6.93 9.05
CA ALA A 593 24.90 8.33 8.67
C ALA A 593 23.62 9.00 8.09
N ASP A 594 22.74 8.30 7.38
CA ASP A 594 21.50 8.88 6.82
C ASP A 594 20.34 8.89 7.82
N GLN A 595 20.33 7.96 8.76
CA GLN A 595 19.44 8.01 9.94
C GLN A 595 19.92 9.01 10.98
N GLN A 596 21.17 9.45 10.91
CA GLN A 596 21.95 10.00 12.01
C GLN A 596 22.13 11.53 11.99
N LYS A 597 21.71 12.25 10.94
CA LYS A 597 21.60 13.71 11.05
C LYS A 597 20.29 14.06 11.72
N LEU A 598 20.23 13.85 13.02
CA LEU A 598 19.08 14.16 13.82
C LEU A 598 19.09 15.65 14.17
N TRP A 599 17.94 16.28 13.93
CA TRP A 599 17.65 17.63 14.39
C TRP A 599 16.77 17.55 15.62
N TYR A 600 17.18 18.23 16.66
CA TYR A 600 16.46 18.28 17.93
C TYR A 600 16.20 19.72 18.31
N LEU A 601 14.95 20.03 18.68
CA LEU A 601 14.58 21.32 19.25
C LEU A 601 14.81 21.27 20.76
N GLY A 602 15.78 22.05 21.23
CA GLY A 602 16.08 22.14 22.64
C GLY A 602 15.01 22.88 23.43
N LYS A 603 14.97 22.61 24.73
CA LYS A 603 13.99 23.20 25.68
C LYS A 603 14.11 24.72 25.81
N GLY A 604 15.13 25.35 25.24
CA GLY A 604 15.46 26.76 25.33
C GLY A 604 15.78 27.47 23.99
N ARG A 605 14.89 27.39 22.96
CA ARG A 605 15.06 28.12 21.66
C ARG A 605 16.45 27.95 21.02
N TYR A 606 17.00 26.76 21.04
CA TYR A 606 18.17 26.39 20.27
C TYR A 606 17.91 25.09 19.52
N LEU A 607 18.55 24.99 18.39
CA LEU A 607 18.45 23.83 17.51
C LEU A 607 19.73 23.02 17.67
N ILE A 608 19.60 21.73 17.87
CA ILE A 608 20.74 20.82 17.97
C ILE A 608 20.74 19.89 16.76
N ASN A 609 21.88 19.81 16.09
CA ASN A 609 22.10 18.84 15.03
C ASN A 609 23.28 17.97 15.43
N PHE A 610 23.15 16.67 15.28
CA PHE A 610 24.23 15.72 15.55
C PHE A 610 24.22 14.57 14.55
N LEU A 611 25.37 13.93 14.38
CA LEU A 611 25.51 12.83 13.44
C LEU A 611 25.08 11.51 14.08
N ASP A 612 25.51 11.25 15.31
CA ASP A 612 25.25 10.01 16.03
C ASP A 612 25.19 10.22 17.53
N TYR A 613 24.42 9.39 18.21
CA TYR A 613 24.35 9.30 19.65
C TYR A 613 24.68 7.88 20.13
N ASP A 614 25.84 7.74 20.75
CA ASP A 614 26.28 6.53 21.41
C ASP A 614 25.65 6.42 22.79
N ARG A 615 24.68 5.50 22.92
CA ARG A 615 23.90 5.31 24.14
C ARG A 615 24.72 4.75 25.29
N ASP A 616 25.69 3.87 24.99
CA ASP A 616 26.47 3.19 26.01
C ASP A 616 27.48 4.14 26.65
N ASN A 617 28.04 5.03 25.85
CA ASN A 617 29.02 6.04 26.29
C ASN A 617 28.40 7.43 26.56
N GLN A 618 27.07 7.59 26.39
CA GLN A 618 26.35 8.86 26.53
C GLN A 618 27.03 10.00 25.73
N ARG A 619 27.41 9.74 24.50
CA ARG A 619 28.22 10.61 23.66
C ARG A 619 27.52 10.99 22.35
N LEU A 620 27.49 12.29 22.05
CA LEU A 620 27.11 12.85 20.75
C LEU A 620 28.35 13.02 19.88
N THR A 621 28.21 12.69 18.61
CA THR A 621 29.28 12.83 17.59
C THR A 621 28.89 13.91 16.58
N GLN A 622 29.85 14.79 16.20
CA GLN A 622 29.65 15.91 15.28
C GLN A 622 28.42 16.74 15.63
N VAL A 623 28.38 17.22 16.86
CA VAL A 623 27.26 18.01 17.38
C VAL A 623 27.40 19.48 17.01
N GLN A 624 26.29 20.07 16.59
CA GLN A 624 26.17 21.50 16.35
C GLN A 624 24.98 22.04 17.16
N VAL A 625 25.18 23.12 17.85
CA VAL A 625 24.13 23.83 18.58
C VAL A 625 23.99 25.25 18.01
N PHE A 626 22.78 25.60 17.64
CA PHE A 626 22.44 26.90 17.08
C PHE A 626 21.53 27.61 18.08
N GLU A 627 22.05 28.64 18.74
CA GLU A 627 21.25 29.45 19.67
C GLU A 627 20.65 30.63 18.94
N LEU A 628 19.34 30.81 19.11
CA LEU A 628 18.58 31.82 18.42
C LEU A 628 18.12 32.92 19.40
N HIS A 629 18.04 34.18 18.93
CA HIS A 629 17.52 35.28 19.74
C HIS A 629 16.02 35.07 20.02
N PRO A 630 15.57 35.32 21.27
CA PRO A 630 14.20 34.98 21.68
C PRO A 630 13.10 35.70 20.90
N THR A 631 13.33 36.91 20.43
CA THR A 631 12.32 37.75 19.74
C THR A 631 12.59 37.94 18.25
N GLU A 632 13.85 38.11 17.84
CA GLU A 632 14.22 38.52 16.48
C GLU A 632 14.55 37.29 15.59
N PHE A 633 14.54 36.06 16.13
CA PHE A 633 14.85 34.82 15.43
C PHE A 633 16.11 34.91 14.56
N ARG A 634 17.18 35.46 15.08
CA ARG A 634 18.50 35.54 14.49
C ARG A 634 19.48 34.71 15.28
N MET A 635 20.57 34.26 14.66
CA MET A 635 21.58 33.45 15.33
C MET A 635 22.43 34.29 16.26
N THR A 636 22.47 33.95 17.53
CA THR A 636 23.32 34.61 18.54
C THR A 636 24.62 33.88 18.80
N ARG A 637 24.59 32.53 18.80
CA ARG A 637 25.76 31.69 19.02
C ARG A 637 25.63 30.39 18.26
N ARG A 638 26.75 29.92 17.76
CA ARG A 638 26.88 28.59 17.15
C ARG A 638 28.05 27.86 17.79
N VAL A 639 27.77 26.65 18.25
CA VAL A 639 28.76 25.74 18.83
C VAL A 639 28.90 24.53 17.91
N TYR A 640 30.11 24.13 17.62
CA TYR A 640 30.43 22.89 16.92
C TYR A 640 31.43 22.11 17.78
N ALA A 641 31.22 20.80 17.90
CA ALA A 641 32.22 19.90 18.48
C ALA A 641 32.18 18.53 17.79
N ASN A 642 33.34 17.93 17.64
CA ASN A 642 33.41 16.56 17.14
C ASN A 642 32.81 15.57 18.14
N ARG A 643 32.89 15.90 19.45
CA ARG A 643 32.35 15.07 20.52
C ARG A 643 31.75 15.94 21.62
N ALA A 644 30.61 15.49 22.13
CA ALA A 644 30.07 16.02 23.39
C ALA A 644 29.67 14.83 24.27
N GLU A 645 30.17 14.81 25.49
CA GLU A 645 30.04 13.72 26.47
C GLU A 645 29.27 14.23 27.70
N TRP A 646 28.40 13.40 28.26
CA TRP A 646 27.68 13.76 29.47
C TRP A 646 28.48 13.45 30.72
N ASN A 647 28.66 14.44 31.59
CA ASN A 647 29.43 14.27 32.84
C ASN A 647 28.56 14.11 34.09
N GLY A 648 27.24 13.90 33.92
CA GLY A 648 26.26 13.79 35.01
C GLY A 648 25.61 15.13 35.41
N GLN A 649 26.16 16.28 35.00
CA GLN A 649 25.62 17.61 35.27
C GLN A 649 25.40 18.45 34.00
N GLY A 650 26.18 18.20 32.93
CA GLY A 650 26.10 18.94 31.71
C GLY A 650 26.86 18.27 30.56
N TRP A 651 26.76 18.83 29.38
CA TRP A 651 27.46 18.36 28.20
C TRP A 651 28.86 18.95 28.10
N VAL A 652 29.86 18.11 27.98
CA VAL A 652 31.29 18.47 27.83
C VAL A 652 31.64 18.40 26.36
N PHE A 653 31.84 19.53 25.72
CA PHE A 653 32.19 19.65 24.31
C PHE A 653 33.73 19.59 24.14
N ARG A 654 34.20 18.78 23.17
CA ARG A 654 35.62 18.59 22.88
C ARG A 654 35.84 18.69 21.36
N ASP A 655 37.03 19.16 21.01
CA ASP A 655 37.53 19.22 19.62
C ASP A 655 36.59 20.01 18.72
N GLY A 656 36.39 21.29 19.04
CA GLY A 656 35.41 22.11 18.32
C GLY A 656 35.70 23.59 18.35
N TRP A 657 34.67 24.37 18.10
CA TRP A 657 34.74 25.82 18.14
C TRP A 657 33.38 26.45 18.54
N VAL A 658 33.46 27.68 19.03
CA VAL A 658 32.31 28.50 19.34
C VAL A 658 32.41 29.78 18.51
N ARG A 659 31.33 30.15 17.86
CA ARG A 659 31.18 31.44 17.19
C ARG A 659 30.02 32.21 17.78
N SER A 660 30.26 33.44 18.18
CA SER A 660 29.21 34.33 18.71
C SER A 660 28.98 35.48 17.76
N PHE A 661 27.73 35.91 17.63
CA PHE A 661 27.28 36.97 16.73
C PHE A 661 26.65 38.10 17.57
N PRO A 662 27.47 39.03 18.11
CA PRO A 662 26.96 40.17 18.85
C PRO A 662 26.30 41.20 17.90
N ASP A 663 25.38 42.01 18.42
CA ASP A 663 24.55 42.91 17.62
C ASP A 663 25.31 43.99 16.84
N ASN A 664 26.35 44.57 17.46
CA ASN A 664 27.08 45.69 16.92
C ASN A 664 28.59 45.46 16.82
N ALA A 665 29.03 44.24 16.80
CA ALA A 665 30.45 43.89 16.70
C ALA A 665 30.67 42.71 15.71
N PRO A 666 31.86 42.60 15.13
CA PRO A 666 32.18 41.48 14.28
C PRO A 666 32.08 40.16 15.05
N SER A 667 31.72 39.06 14.34
CA SER A 667 31.59 37.74 14.94
C SER A 667 32.93 37.30 15.57
N THR A 668 32.86 36.76 16.78
CA THR A 668 34.04 36.21 17.47
C THR A 668 34.10 34.71 17.26
N TYR A 669 35.32 34.20 16.98
CA TYR A 669 35.60 32.79 16.77
C TYR A 669 36.61 32.31 17.83
N THR A 670 36.26 31.27 18.57
CA THR A 670 37.08 30.70 19.64
C THR A 670 37.17 29.19 19.47
N LEU A 671 38.38 28.66 19.39
CA LEU A 671 38.62 27.22 19.39
C LEU A 671 38.45 26.63 20.80
N ILE A 672 37.76 25.51 20.90
CA ILE A 672 37.65 24.71 22.12
C ILE A 672 38.93 23.91 22.29
N ARG A 673 39.92 24.49 22.98
CA ARG A 673 41.21 23.83 23.28
C ARG A 673 41.16 22.98 24.55
N GLU A 674 40.35 23.41 25.51
CA GLU A 674 40.08 22.67 26.75
C GLU A 674 38.60 22.23 26.74
N PRO A 675 38.23 21.15 27.45
CA PRO A 675 36.87 20.67 27.55
C PRO A 675 35.90 21.78 28.04
N LEU A 676 34.98 22.17 27.18
CA LEU A 676 33.99 23.24 27.49
C LEU A 676 32.70 22.61 27.99
N VAL A 677 32.37 22.91 29.24
CA VAL A 677 31.08 22.49 29.82
C VAL A 677 30.01 23.49 29.48
N LEU A 678 28.96 23.06 28.77
CA LEU A 678 27.79 23.87 28.48
C LEU A 678 26.57 23.21 29.15
N ASN A 679 25.86 24.01 29.95
CA ASN A 679 24.68 23.53 30.68
C ASN A 679 23.44 23.69 29.81
N TYR A 680 23.24 22.75 28.91
CA TYR A 680 21.96 22.58 28.24
C TYR A 680 21.06 21.66 29.08
N PRO A 681 19.75 21.95 29.18
CA PRO A 681 18.83 21.17 30.04
C PRO A 681 18.51 19.78 29.50
N GLU A 682 19.00 19.42 28.31
CA GLU A 682 18.81 18.10 27.70
C GLU A 682 19.69 17.06 28.36
N THR A 683 19.06 15.98 28.75
CA THR A 683 19.73 14.80 29.33
C THR A 683 20.03 13.75 28.23
N PRO A 684 20.92 12.79 28.47
CA PRO A 684 21.17 11.69 27.55
C PRO A 684 19.93 10.94 27.09
N GLU A 685 18.89 10.87 27.92
CA GLU A 685 17.64 10.20 27.60
C GLU A 685 16.85 10.92 26.50
N ASP A 686 16.98 12.23 26.40
CA ASP A 686 16.33 13.04 25.36
C ASP A 686 16.87 12.73 23.96
N PHE A 687 18.14 12.34 23.83
CA PHE A 687 18.80 11.96 22.58
C PHE A 687 18.72 10.46 22.26
N ALA A 688 18.35 9.63 23.24
CA ALA A 688 18.25 8.18 23.09
C ALA A 688 17.03 7.73 22.28
N LEU A 689 16.21 8.67 21.80
CA LEU A 689 14.98 8.40 21.05
C LEU A 689 15.29 7.97 19.62
N GLU A 690 15.25 6.66 19.36
CA GLU A 690 15.22 6.17 17.99
C GLU A 690 13.94 6.64 17.30
N VAL A 691 14.08 7.38 16.20
CA VAL A 691 12.96 7.76 15.34
C VAL A 691 12.48 6.53 14.57
N ARG A 692 11.63 5.74 15.20
CA ARG A 692 10.95 4.59 14.55
C ARG A 692 9.57 5.02 14.05
N LEU A 693 9.17 4.48 12.92
CA LEU A 693 7.80 4.66 12.45
C LEU A 693 6.82 3.98 13.44
N PRO A 694 5.61 4.53 13.66
CA PRO A 694 4.62 3.96 14.58
C PRO A 694 4.29 2.49 14.31
N ASP A 695 4.32 2.08 13.03
CA ASP A 695 4.06 0.71 12.60
C ASP A 695 5.21 -0.25 12.94
N GLN A 696 6.39 0.28 13.28
CA GLN A 696 7.59 -0.48 13.70
C GLN A 696 7.71 -0.61 15.22
N MET A 697 6.78 -0.06 15.98
CA MET A 697 6.76 -0.10 17.44
C MET A 697 5.65 -1.01 17.93
N THR A 698 5.87 -1.68 19.07
CA THR A 698 4.79 -2.33 19.83
C THR A 698 3.91 -1.27 20.51
N TYR A 699 2.72 -1.65 20.97
CA TYR A 699 1.84 -0.75 21.73
C TYR A 699 2.57 -0.13 22.93
N ALA A 700 3.32 -0.94 23.68
CA ALA A 700 4.06 -0.48 24.85
C ALA A 700 5.19 0.49 24.50
N GLN A 701 5.92 0.24 23.40
CA GLN A 701 6.97 1.12 22.90
C GLN A 701 6.40 2.45 22.41
N LEU A 702 5.32 2.41 21.61
CA LEU A 702 4.67 3.61 21.09
C LEU A 702 4.07 4.45 22.21
N ARG A 703 3.50 3.81 23.24
CA ARG A 703 2.98 4.51 24.44
C ARG A 703 4.07 5.26 25.20
N ARG A 704 5.23 4.64 25.41
CA ARG A 704 6.39 5.29 26.05
C ARG A 704 6.91 6.44 25.21
N TYR A 705 7.09 6.21 23.93
CA TYR A 705 7.52 7.24 22.97
C TYR A 705 6.59 8.46 22.97
N LEU A 706 5.28 8.22 22.96
CA LEU A 706 4.26 9.26 23.08
C LEU A 706 4.37 10.05 24.40
N ALA A 707 4.61 9.37 25.52
CA ALA A 707 4.77 10.03 26.82
C ALA A 707 5.99 10.97 26.83
N THR A 708 7.10 10.53 26.25
CA THR A 708 8.32 11.34 26.13
C THR A 708 8.09 12.55 25.22
N LEU A 709 7.45 12.37 24.06
CA LEU A 709 7.16 13.49 23.15
C LEU A 709 6.23 14.54 23.79
N ARG A 710 5.23 14.10 24.56
CA ARG A 710 4.36 15.04 25.29
C ARG A 710 5.10 15.80 26.39
N ALA A 711 6.03 15.17 27.06
CA ALA A 711 6.86 15.81 28.07
C ALA A 711 7.76 16.91 27.48
N THR A 712 8.15 16.77 26.20
CA THR A 712 8.95 17.77 25.46
C THR A 712 8.11 18.84 24.77
N GLY A 713 6.77 18.85 24.96
CA GLY A 713 5.87 19.89 24.41
C GLY A 713 5.50 19.71 22.93
N TYR A 714 5.80 18.56 22.33
CA TYR A 714 5.40 18.27 20.95
C TYR A 714 3.92 17.91 20.84
N SER A 715 3.25 18.42 19.81
CA SER A 715 1.93 17.93 19.43
C SER A 715 2.03 16.47 18.98
N ALA A 716 1.48 15.58 19.78
CA ALA A 716 1.61 14.14 19.57
C ALA A 716 0.26 13.48 19.18
N ASP A 717 -0.73 14.25 18.73
CA ASP A 717 -2.09 13.76 18.47
C ASP A 717 -2.14 12.72 17.36
N ALA A 718 -1.38 12.93 16.29
CA ALA A 718 -1.29 11.94 15.22
C ALA A 718 -0.71 10.59 15.71
N LEU A 719 0.30 10.62 16.57
CA LEU A 719 0.87 9.41 17.19
C LEU A 719 -0.06 8.78 18.20
N ALA A 720 -0.83 9.61 18.94
CA ALA A 720 -1.83 9.12 19.88
C ALA A 720 -2.97 8.39 19.16
N VAL A 721 -3.43 8.88 18.00
CA VAL A 721 -4.40 8.17 17.14
C VAL A 721 -3.82 6.83 16.72
N LYS A 722 -2.57 6.79 16.24
CA LYS A 722 -1.89 5.54 15.85
C LYS A 722 -1.75 4.54 17.00
N LEU A 723 -1.53 5.02 18.21
CA LEU A 723 -1.52 4.17 19.41
C LEU A 723 -2.88 3.49 19.63
N TYR A 724 -3.98 4.24 19.56
CA TYR A 724 -5.32 3.68 19.76
C TYR A 724 -5.81 2.87 18.55
N GLU A 725 -5.33 3.14 17.33
CA GLU A 725 -5.55 2.29 16.16
C GLU A 725 -5.05 0.86 16.39
N LYS A 726 -3.96 0.65 17.12
CA LYS A 726 -3.46 -0.69 17.44
C LYS A 726 -4.47 -1.57 18.20
N THR A 727 -5.42 -0.97 18.91
CA THR A 727 -6.49 -1.68 19.61
C THR A 727 -7.81 -1.67 18.86
N SER A 728 -8.14 -0.59 18.17
CA SER A 728 -9.40 -0.45 17.44
C SER A 728 -9.42 -1.25 16.12
N TRP A 729 -8.27 -1.34 15.42
CA TRP A 729 -8.15 -2.09 14.18
C TRP A 729 -8.43 -3.59 14.32
N PRO A 730 -7.87 -4.34 15.29
CA PRO A 730 -8.22 -5.73 15.50
C PRO A 730 -9.71 -5.96 15.81
N ALA A 731 -10.33 -5.08 16.58
CA ALA A 731 -11.76 -5.16 16.92
C ALA A 731 -12.68 -5.08 15.70
N LEU A 732 -12.18 -4.55 14.57
CA LEU A 732 -12.90 -4.45 13.33
C LEU A 732 -13.44 -5.80 12.84
N SER A 733 -12.74 -6.91 13.06
CA SER A 733 -13.19 -8.24 12.65
C SER A 733 -14.54 -8.61 13.30
N ILE A 734 -14.72 -8.24 14.56
CA ILE A 734 -15.98 -8.48 15.30
C ILE A 734 -17.09 -7.57 14.74
N VAL A 735 -16.78 -6.29 14.54
CA VAL A 735 -17.75 -5.31 13.98
C VAL A 735 -18.20 -5.73 12.60
N MET A 736 -17.29 -6.21 11.76
CA MET A 736 -17.59 -6.69 10.41
C MET A 736 -18.48 -7.95 10.41
N ALA A 737 -18.27 -8.89 11.32
CA ALA A 737 -19.15 -10.03 11.47
C ALA A 737 -20.52 -9.60 11.99
N LEU A 738 -20.56 -8.71 12.99
CA LEU A 738 -21.79 -8.24 13.62
C LEU A 738 -22.69 -7.49 12.61
N ILE A 739 -22.12 -6.64 11.76
CA ILE A 739 -22.90 -5.93 10.73
C ILE A 739 -23.32 -6.87 9.60
N ALA A 740 -22.51 -7.88 9.27
CA ALA A 740 -22.83 -8.83 8.21
C ALA A 740 -24.06 -9.68 8.53
N LEU A 741 -24.22 -10.12 9.79
CA LEU A 741 -25.26 -11.06 10.19
C LEU A 741 -26.71 -10.57 9.92
N PRO A 742 -27.15 -9.37 10.33
CA PRO A 742 -28.50 -8.91 10.06
C PRO A 742 -28.80 -8.76 8.56
N PHE A 743 -27.80 -8.33 7.78
CA PHE A 743 -27.97 -8.27 6.33
C PHE A 743 -28.02 -9.67 5.72
N ALA A 744 -27.20 -10.60 6.18
CA ALA A 744 -27.17 -11.99 5.73
C ALA A 744 -28.53 -12.68 5.97
N PHE A 745 -29.16 -12.47 7.11
CA PHE A 745 -30.46 -13.05 7.45
C PHE A 745 -31.61 -12.44 6.65
N ARG A 746 -31.57 -11.14 6.33
CA ARG A 746 -32.59 -10.45 5.51
C ARG A 746 -32.50 -10.72 4.01
N MET A 747 -31.36 -11.23 3.54
CA MET A 747 -31.11 -11.43 2.10
C MET A 747 -31.99 -12.52 1.47
N GLY A 748 -32.45 -13.49 2.22
CA GLY A 748 -33.34 -14.58 1.75
C GLY A 748 -32.71 -15.33 0.56
N LYS A 749 -33.48 -15.62 -0.47
CA LYS A 749 -33.07 -16.39 -1.65
C LYS A 749 -32.22 -15.64 -2.68
N ARG A 750 -31.83 -14.37 -2.43
CA ARG A 750 -31.09 -13.54 -3.40
C ARG A 750 -29.68 -14.05 -3.73
N GLY A 751 -29.16 -14.97 -2.92
CA GLY A 751 -27.93 -15.73 -3.18
C GLY A 751 -26.65 -15.00 -2.86
N ALA A 752 -25.52 -15.73 -2.97
CA ALA A 752 -24.17 -15.25 -2.62
C ALA A 752 -23.73 -13.98 -3.37
N LEU A 753 -24.23 -13.79 -4.58
CA LEU A 753 -23.97 -12.60 -5.42
C LEU A 753 -24.32 -11.28 -4.75
N TYR A 754 -25.54 -11.20 -4.25
CA TYR A 754 -26.02 -9.99 -3.57
C TYR A 754 -25.25 -9.77 -2.26
N GLY A 755 -24.91 -10.87 -1.57
CA GLY A 755 -24.11 -10.82 -0.34
C GLY A 755 -22.73 -10.23 -0.52
N ILE A 756 -22.04 -10.64 -1.56
CA ILE A 756 -20.70 -10.11 -1.85
C ILE A 756 -20.76 -8.63 -2.23
N GLY A 757 -21.68 -8.23 -3.10
CA GLY A 757 -21.85 -6.82 -3.47
C GLY A 757 -22.14 -5.94 -2.25
N LEU A 758 -23.03 -6.40 -1.37
CA LEU A 758 -23.37 -5.69 -0.14
C LEU A 758 -22.19 -5.64 0.84
N ALA A 759 -21.41 -6.75 0.97
CA ALA A 759 -20.21 -6.79 1.81
C ALA A 759 -19.21 -5.72 1.39
N LEU A 760 -18.98 -5.62 0.09
CA LEU A 760 -18.04 -4.65 -0.45
C LEU A 760 -18.49 -3.22 -0.24
N LEU A 761 -19.78 -2.95 -0.45
CA LEU A 761 -20.35 -1.63 -0.19
C LEU A 761 -20.20 -1.23 1.29
N LEU A 762 -20.57 -2.12 2.21
CA LEU A 762 -20.44 -1.89 3.64
C LEU A 762 -18.98 -1.70 4.06
N GLY A 763 -18.07 -2.51 3.52
CA GLY A 763 -16.64 -2.37 3.75
C GLY A 763 -16.11 -1.02 3.30
N ILE A 764 -16.42 -0.58 2.07
CA ILE A 764 -16.00 0.72 1.55
C ILE A 764 -16.53 1.87 2.42
N ILE A 765 -17.83 1.85 2.76
CA ILE A 765 -18.43 2.89 3.61
C ILE A 765 -17.73 2.93 4.98
N TYR A 766 -17.48 1.77 5.59
CA TYR A 766 -16.77 1.70 6.85
C TYR A 766 -15.37 2.36 6.76
N PHE A 767 -14.59 2.02 5.73
CA PHE A 767 -13.22 2.53 5.60
C PHE A 767 -13.17 4.04 5.31
N ILE A 768 -14.15 4.55 4.56
CA ILE A 768 -14.28 6.01 4.37
C ILE A 768 -14.54 6.69 5.72
N VAL A 769 -15.49 6.16 6.49
CA VAL A 769 -15.85 6.71 7.79
C VAL A 769 -14.69 6.60 8.78
N PHE A 770 -14.01 5.45 8.81
CA PHE A 770 -12.81 5.24 9.63
C PHE A 770 -11.70 6.25 9.28
N GLY A 771 -11.40 6.41 7.99
CA GLY A 771 -10.40 7.38 7.53
C GLY A 771 -10.75 8.83 7.88
N LEU A 772 -12.02 9.22 7.82
CA LEU A 772 -12.47 10.55 8.23
C LEU A 772 -12.25 10.81 9.73
N PHE A 773 -12.67 9.88 10.58
CA PHE A 773 -12.52 10.06 12.04
C PHE A 773 -11.05 10.05 12.47
N THR A 774 -10.25 9.15 11.94
CA THR A 774 -8.80 9.12 12.25
C THR A 774 -8.14 10.41 11.82
N LYS A 775 -8.54 10.98 10.67
CA LYS A 775 -8.03 12.27 10.21
C LYS A 775 -8.39 13.41 11.16
N PHE A 776 -9.63 13.51 11.59
CA PHE A 776 -10.03 14.55 12.55
C PHE A 776 -9.25 14.45 13.87
N GLY A 777 -8.89 13.22 14.27
CA GLY A 777 -8.02 13.01 15.43
C GLY A 777 -6.56 13.41 15.19
N GLU A 778 -6.00 13.10 14.02
CA GLU A 778 -4.62 13.47 13.67
C GLU A 778 -4.39 14.98 13.61
N VAL A 779 -5.42 15.74 13.22
CA VAL A 779 -5.39 17.21 13.16
C VAL A 779 -5.68 17.85 14.53
N GLY A 780 -6.11 17.05 15.52
CA GLY A 780 -6.45 17.56 16.86
C GLY A 780 -7.90 18.01 17.03
N ASN A 781 -8.76 17.87 16.01
CA ASN A 781 -10.18 18.23 16.07
C ASN A 781 -11.04 17.26 16.90
N LEU A 782 -10.56 16.04 17.11
CA LEU A 782 -11.21 15.02 17.94
C LEU A 782 -10.20 14.39 18.90
N PRO A 783 -10.64 14.02 20.11
CA PRO A 783 -9.80 13.26 21.04
C PRO A 783 -9.28 11.98 20.37
N PRO A 784 -7.98 11.67 20.43
CA PRO A 784 -7.37 10.55 19.72
C PRO A 784 -8.04 9.19 19.94
N LEU A 785 -8.52 8.93 21.18
CA LEU A 785 -9.24 7.71 21.50
C LEU A 785 -10.56 7.62 20.72
N LEU A 786 -11.35 8.70 20.72
CA LEU A 786 -12.61 8.75 20.00
C LEU A 786 -12.37 8.64 18.48
N ALA A 787 -11.36 9.32 17.96
CA ALA A 787 -11.03 9.27 16.55
C ALA A 787 -10.72 7.84 16.08
N ALA A 788 -9.98 7.07 16.83
CA ALA A 788 -9.64 5.69 16.50
C ALA A 788 -10.81 4.69 16.66
N TRP A 789 -11.73 4.94 17.60
CA TRP A 789 -12.83 4.00 17.92
C TRP A 789 -14.18 4.41 17.34
N ALA A 790 -14.37 5.66 16.90
CA ALA A 790 -15.67 6.19 16.47
C ALA A 790 -16.34 5.35 15.38
N ALA A 791 -15.60 4.92 14.37
CA ALA A 791 -16.15 4.06 13.31
C ALA A 791 -16.61 2.72 13.87
N ASN A 792 -15.82 2.06 14.73
CA ASN A 792 -16.19 0.80 15.36
C ASN A 792 -17.44 0.94 16.23
N ILE A 793 -17.54 2.03 17.01
CA ILE A 793 -18.70 2.31 17.85
C ILE A 793 -19.93 2.56 16.99
N LEU A 794 -19.84 3.43 15.98
CA LEU A 794 -20.96 3.77 15.09
C LEU A 794 -21.51 2.53 14.39
N PHE A 795 -20.64 1.77 13.74
CA PHE A 795 -21.02 0.56 13.00
C PHE A 795 -21.43 -0.56 13.94
N GLY A 796 -20.79 -0.70 15.10
CA GLY A 796 -21.17 -1.66 16.12
C GLY A 796 -22.56 -1.41 16.69
N LEU A 797 -22.90 -0.15 17.00
CA LEU A 797 -24.24 0.24 17.46
C LEU A 797 -25.29 0.04 16.36
N ALA A 798 -24.99 0.46 15.13
CA ALA A 798 -25.89 0.23 13.99
C ALA A 798 -26.12 -1.26 13.74
N ALA A 799 -25.05 -2.07 13.80
CA ALA A 799 -25.14 -3.52 13.65
C ALA A 799 -25.93 -4.18 14.79
N GLY A 800 -25.68 -3.75 16.04
CA GLY A 800 -26.43 -4.21 17.20
C GLY A 800 -27.93 -3.90 17.10
N TYR A 801 -28.27 -2.67 16.72
CA TYR A 801 -29.66 -2.27 16.48
C TYR A 801 -30.32 -3.11 15.37
N LEU A 802 -29.63 -3.27 14.23
CA LEU A 802 -30.14 -4.08 13.13
C LEU A 802 -30.26 -5.57 13.51
N PHE A 803 -29.35 -6.07 14.32
CA PHE A 803 -29.33 -7.47 14.78
C PHE A 803 -30.50 -7.75 15.75
N LEU A 804 -30.76 -6.85 16.70
CA LEU A 804 -31.89 -6.97 17.64
C LEU A 804 -33.28 -6.88 16.97
N ASN A 805 -33.35 -6.20 15.80
CA ASN A 805 -34.57 -6.08 15.02
C ASN A 805 -34.70 -7.14 13.91
N VAL A 806 -33.95 -8.22 13.97
CA VAL A 806 -34.13 -9.37 13.07
C VAL A 806 -35.30 -10.22 13.59
N GLU A 807 -36.30 -10.42 12.76
CA GLU A 807 -37.44 -11.34 13.03
C GLU A 807 -36.91 -12.78 13.13
N THR A 808 -36.88 -13.31 14.32
CA THR A 808 -36.40 -14.67 14.64
C THR A 808 -37.48 -15.70 14.43
#